data_ac42a2453b9355fcfa0c4bc4c45f1de3
#
_entry.id   ac42a2453b9355fcfa0c4bc4c45f1de3
#
_cell.length_a   1.000
_cell.length_b   1.000
_cell.length_c   1.000
_cell.angle_alpha   90.00
_cell.angle_beta   90.00
_cell.angle_gamma   90.00
#
_symmetry.space_group_name_H-M   'P 1'
#
loop_
_entity.id
_entity.type
_entity.pdbx_description
1 polymer ?
#
loop_
_entity_poly.entity_id
_entity_poly.type
_entity_poly.pdbx_seq_one_letter_code
_entity_poly.pdbx_strand_id
1 'polypeptide(L)'
;MADRSNPPSDGLSGLVERVTFHNEDTGFAVLKVKVQGRRDLVAVVGTVAAVSPGEWITAEGRWESNRDHGRQLRAAEIRCQAPTSAQGIEKYLGSGLIKGIGPVYAKKMVAKFGEKIFDIIEKSSARLQEIEGIGEGRRQQIKAAWAEQRVVRDIMVFLHSHGISTSRALRVFKLYGEEAIARVRANPYLLARDIPGIGFKSADAVGEKLGFGHDSILRARGGLEHILARATGEGHTGLPREVLLAQTAELLGVGEDIVSGALQREIADGQLVGEDIAGQTTIFLPSLRAAEMTIAASLQRLASQPPKLPGVDFDKALGWVQAKTGKLLSPSQTQALRTVLGARAAVITGGPGVGKTTLLDSLLKILAAKKVRFQLCAPTGRAAKRMGESTGHRAQTIHRLLEFLPSGGFKSGPKHPLDTDLVVVDEFSMVDVPLMASLCRALPPAGSLLLVGDPDQLPSVGPGSVLSDLLASGAVPSVRLTEIFRQAEASRIVRAAHDVRHGRVPEEAAEKGADFAFLHREEPEEIARLVLRLVREEIPKRLGLDPVRDVQVLAPMHRGSLGIRELNTALQAALNPPRADRPEIERFGTKFRAGDKVLQTRNNYDKEVFNGDIGRVAAIDADAREVGIDFDGRRVVYEFGELDEVEPAYAISIHKSQGSEFPAVVIPLAMQHFLLLQRNLLYTGITRGKQLVVVAGQRKALATAVRQNDTRRRHGGLLARLSGGGSAPLQEM
;
A
#
# COMPACT_ATOMS: atom_id res chain seq x y z
N MET A 1 4.32 39.09 2.45
CA MET A 1 3.12 38.51 1.78
C MET A 1 3.22 38.91 0.32
N ALA A 2 3.73 38.05 -0.51
CA ALA A 2 3.83 38.26 -1.96
C ALA A 2 2.87 37.29 -2.63
N ASP A 3 1.91 37.87 -3.27
CA ASP A 3 0.89 37.24 -4.12
C ASP A 3 1.59 36.41 -5.22
N ARG A 4 1.47 35.09 -5.14
CA ARG A 4 1.93 34.20 -6.22
C ARG A 4 0.84 34.16 -7.29
N SER A 5 0.84 35.16 -8.16
CA SER A 5 0.08 35.13 -9.40
C SER A 5 0.42 33.86 -10.20
N ASN A 6 -0.57 33.00 -10.40
CA ASN A 6 -0.49 31.91 -11.37
C ASN A 6 -0.09 32.48 -12.75
N PRO A 7 0.92 31.90 -13.43
CA PRO A 7 1.25 32.35 -14.79
C PRO A 7 0.05 32.09 -15.72
N PRO A 8 -0.18 32.94 -16.73
CA PRO A 8 -1.33 32.86 -17.60
C PRO A 8 -1.48 31.49 -18.23
N SER A 9 -2.67 30.89 -18.13
CA SER A 9 -3.02 29.65 -18.81
C SER A 9 -3.41 29.98 -20.25
N ASP A 10 -2.80 29.29 -21.21
CA ASP A 10 -3.22 29.36 -22.61
C ASP A 10 -4.51 28.54 -22.81
N GLY A 11 -5.50 29.14 -23.48
CA GLY A 11 -6.74 28.47 -23.85
C GLY A 11 -6.74 27.97 -25.27
N LEU A 12 -7.39 26.83 -25.52
CA LEU A 12 -7.61 26.26 -26.85
C LEU A 12 -9.04 25.75 -26.95
N SER A 13 -9.72 26.04 -28.06
CA SER A 13 -11.02 25.45 -28.37
C SER A 13 -11.00 24.84 -29.77
N GLY A 14 -11.63 23.66 -29.92
CA GLY A 14 -11.66 22.98 -31.19
C GLY A 14 -12.42 21.66 -31.18
N LEU A 15 -12.59 21.10 -32.37
CA LEU A 15 -13.26 19.84 -32.63
C LEU A 15 -12.29 18.68 -32.39
N VAL A 16 -12.67 17.69 -31.59
CA VAL A 16 -11.90 16.45 -31.45
C VAL A 16 -11.99 15.65 -32.75
N GLU A 17 -10.90 15.60 -33.47
CA GLU A 17 -10.82 14.84 -34.72
C GLU A 17 -10.58 13.34 -34.44
N ARG A 18 -9.72 13.06 -33.44
CA ARG A 18 -9.38 11.69 -33.04
C ARG A 18 -8.96 11.64 -31.57
N VAL A 19 -9.43 10.63 -30.86
CA VAL A 19 -8.90 10.23 -29.55
C VAL A 19 -7.76 9.25 -29.80
N THR A 20 -6.54 9.65 -29.50
CA THR A 20 -5.35 8.82 -29.70
C THR A 20 -5.18 7.83 -28.58
N PHE A 21 -5.50 8.26 -27.35
CA PHE A 21 -5.47 7.44 -26.14
C PHE A 21 -6.48 7.99 -25.13
N HIS A 22 -7.19 7.09 -24.45
CA HIS A 22 -8.03 7.42 -23.31
C HIS A 22 -8.02 6.26 -22.33
N ASN A 23 -7.69 6.54 -21.08
CA ASN A 23 -7.77 5.59 -19.98
C ASN A 23 -9.05 5.83 -19.20
N GLU A 24 -9.98 4.91 -19.25
CA GLU A 24 -11.30 5.03 -18.60
C GLU A 24 -11.24 5.07 -17.07
N ASP A 25 -10.18 4.55 -16.45
CA ASP A 25 -10.05 4.53 -14.99
C ASP A 25 -9.48 5.84 -14.44
N THR A 26 -8.54 6.44 -15.12
CA THR A 26 -7.87 7.68 -14.70
C THR A 26 -8.40 8.91 -15.40
N GLY A 27 -9.13 8.75 -16.50
CA GLY A 27 -9.57 9.82 -17.39
C GLY A 27 -8.44 10.47 -18.21
N PHE A 28 -7.21 9.94 -18.16
CA PHE A 28 -6.10 10.49 -18.93
C PHE A 28 -6.34 10.30 -20.43
N ALA A 29 -6.23 11.39 -21.20
CA ALA A 29 -6.50 11.38 -22.62
C ALA A 29 -5.41 12.10 -23.43
N VAL A 30 -5.18 11.61 -24.64
CA VAL A 30 -4.38 12.26 -25.70
C VAL A 30 -5.29 12.45 -26.90
N LEU A 31 -5.59 13.71 -27.21
CA LEU A 31 -6.55 14.10 -28.22
C LEU A 31 -5.84 14.77 -29.39
N LYS A 32 -6.32 14.54 -30.59
CA LYS A 32 -6.00 15.34 -31.78
C LYS A 32 -7.18 16.23 -32.10
N VAL A 33 -6.96 17.55 -31.97
CA VAL A 33 -8.00 18.58 -32.01
C VAL A 33 -7.80 19.49 -33.24
N LYS A 34 -8.88 19.68 -33.98
CA LYS A 34 -8.91 20.63 -35.10
C LYS A 34 -9.32 22.01 -34.56
N VAL A 35 -8.38 22.92 -34.57
CA VAL A 35 -8.55 24.30 -34.08
C VAL A 35 -8.80 25.24 -35.26
N GLN A 36 -9.76 26.14 -35.09
CA GLN A 36 -10.04 27.14 -36.14
C GLN A 36 -8.82 28.02 -36.38
N GLY A 37 -8.45 28.20 -37.65
CA GLY A 37 -7.27 28.99 -38.04
C GLY A 37 -5.94 28.25 -38.08
N ARG A 38 -5.90 26.94 -37.72
CA ARG A 38 -4.70 26.11 -37.85
C ARG A 38 -4.90 25.01 -38.91
N ARG A 39 -3.87 24.78 -39.72
CA ARG A 39 -3.90 23.71 -40.75
C ARG A 39 -3.70 22.33 -40.12
N ASP A 40 -2.83 22.23 -39.12
CA ASP A 40 -2.47 20.96 -38.46
C ASP A 40 -3.30 20.71 -37.22
N LEU A 41 -3.52 19.41 -36.93
CA LEU A 41 -4.18 18.98 -35.70
C LEU A 41 -3.30 19.23 -34.48
N VAL A 42 -3.85 19.85 -33.47
CA VAL A 42 -3.17 20.15 -32.22
C VAL A 42 -3.31 18.93 -31.25
N ALA A 43 -2.19 18.51 -30.68
CA ALA A 43 -2.22 17.53 -29.61
C ALA A 43 -2.61 18.20 -28.28
N VAL A 44 -3.66 17.71 -27.65
CA VAL A 44 -4.09 18.10 -26.30
C VAL A 44 -3.96 16.90 -25.39
N VAL A 45 -3.24 17.07 -24.30
CA VAL A 45 -2.98 16.02 -23.29
C VAL A 45 -3.51 16.48 -21.95
N GLY A 46 -4.39 15.71 -21.34
CA GLY A 46 -5.00 16.09 -20.05
C GLY A 46 -5.93 15.02 -19.52
N THR A 47 -6.72 15.39 -18.52
CA THR A 47 -7.70 14.48 -17.91
C THR A 47 -9.11 14.89 -18.33
N VAL A 48 -9.84 13.95 -18.92
CA VAL A 48 -11.24 14.11 -19.31
C VAL A 48 -11.96 12.79 -19.08
N ALA A 49 -13.19 12.86 -18.56
CA ALA A 49 -13.93 11.67 -18.13
C ALA A 49 -14.33 10.76 -19.29
N ALA A 50 -14.90 11.39 -20.29
CA ALA A 50 -15.28 10.76 -21.53
C ALA A 50 -15.09 11.79 -22.62
N VAL A 51 -14.54 11.38 -23.75
CA VAL A 51 -14.34 12.23 -24.90
C VAL A 51 -14.42 11.40 -26.16
N SER A 52 -15.10 11.96 -27.16
CA SER A 52 -15.32 11.28 -28.42
C SER A 52 -14.93 12.13 -29.62
N PRO A 53 -14.51 11.49 -30.71
CA PRO A 53 -14.38 12.18 -31.96
C PRO A 53 -15.71 12.89 -32.33
N GLY A 54 -15.61 14.15 -32.76
CA GLY A 54 -16.79 14.96 -33.07
C GLY A 54 -17.24 15.90 -31.96
N GLU A 55 -16.83 15.70 -30.72
CA GLU A 55 -17.12 16.66 -29.63
C GLU A 55 -16.27 17.94 -29.77
N TRP A 56 -16.83 19.04 -29.32
CA TRP A 56 -16.13 20.31 -29.20
C TRP A 56 -15.50 20.41 -27.82
N ILE A 57 -14.21 20.69 -27.76
CA ILE A 57 -13.53 20.88 -26.48
C ILE A 57 -13.05 22.30 -26.29
N THR A 58 -13.05 22.74 -25.04
CA THR A 58 -12.28 23.87 -24.56
C THR A 58 -11.27 23.36 -23.56
N ALA A 59 -10.00 23.64 -23.79
CA ALA A 59 -8.91 23.18 -22.95
C ALA A 59 -8.07 24.36 -22.48
N GLU A 60 -7.78 24.42 -21.20
CA GLU A 60 -6.92 25.42 -20.56
C GLU A 60 -5.68 24.75 -19.99
N GLY A 61 -4.47 25.25 -20.29
CA GLY A 61 -3.24 24.62 -19.87
C GLY A 61 -1.99 25.34 -20.32
N ARG A 62 -0.90 24.60 -20.42
CA ARG A 62 0.40 25.13 -20.86
C ARG A 62 0.89 24.41 -22.09
N TRP A 63 1.51 25.14 -23.01
CA TRP A 63 2.17 24.57 -24.16
C TRP A 63 3.49 23.91 -23.73
N GLU A 64 3.63 22.66 -24.08
CA GLU A 64 4.87 21.89 -23.89
C GLU A 64 5.37 21.40 -25.25
N SER A 65 6.68 21.39 -25.45
CA SER A 65 7.30 20.76 -26.62
C SER A 65 7.83 19.39 -26.21
N ASN A 66 7.24 18.36 -26.76
CA ASN A 66 7.70 16.97 -26.56
C ASN A 66 8.56 16.58 -27.75
N ARG A 67 9.72 15.96 -27.53
CA ARG A 67 10.66 15.56 -28.60
C ARG A 67 10.03 14.54 -29.56
N ASP A 68 9.14 13.66 -29.07
CA ASP A 68 8.56 12.56 -29.85
C ASP A 68 7.21 12.91 -30.48
N HIS A 69 6.49 13.93 -29.95
CA HIS A 69 5.11 14.24 -30.32
C HIS A 69 4.92 15.71 -30.73
N GLY A 70 6.00 16.50 -30.78
CA GLY A 70 5.96 17.92 -31.14
C GLY A 70 5.31 18.80 -30.07
N ARG A 71 4.80 19.97 -30.53
CA ARG A 71 4.15 20.93 -29.64
C ARG A 71 2.76 20.45 -29.25
N GLN A 72 2.50 20.31 -27.93
CA GLN A 72 1.23 19.88 -27.38
C GLN A 72 0.75 20.82 -26.28
N LEU A 73 -0.56 20.94 -26.10
CA LEU A 73 -1.15 21.63 -24.96
C LEU A 73 -1.35 20.60 -23.82
N ARG A 74 -0.63 20.79 -22.73
CA ARG A 74 -0.89 20.04 -21.49
C ARG A 74 -2.00 20.75 -20.73
N ALA A 75 -3.21 20.21 -20.87
CA ALA A 75 -4.40 20.80 -20.30
C ALA A 75 -4.50 20.47 -18.79
N ALA A 76 -4.72 21.50 -17.99
CA ALA A 76 -5.12 21.39 -16.60
C ALA A 76 -6.62 21.04 -16.50
N GLU A 77 -7.40 21.57 -17.46
CA GLU A 77 -8.84 21.33 -17.56
C GLU A 77 -9.23 21.14 -19.03
N ILE A 78 -10.09 20.14 -19.29
CA ILE A 78 -10.70 19.89 -20.61
C ILE A 78 -12.23 19.82 -20.37
N ARG A 79 -12.97 20.72 -21.04
CA ARG A 79 -14.44 20.73 -21.04
C ARG A 79 -14.93 20.28 -22.39
N CYS A 80 -15.78 19.25 -22.42
CA CYS A 80 -16.40 18.73 -23.62
C CYS A 80 -17.83 19.31 -23.77
N GLN A 81 -18.19 19.67 -25.00
CA GLN A 81 -19.52 20.09 -25.37
C GLN A 81 -20.04 19.18 -26.49
N ALA A 82 -21.34 18.89 -26.46
CA ALA A 82 -21.97 18.11 -27.50
C ALA A 82 -21.79 18.83 -28.86
N PRO A 83 -21.55 18.06 -29.94
CA PRO A 83 -21.39 18.65 -31.26
C PRO A 83 -22.70 19.27 -31.74
N THR A 84 -22.59 20.46 -32.33
CA THR A 84 -23.74 21.20 -32.89
C THR A 84 -23.79 21.13 -34.42
N SER A 85 -22.69 20.75 -35.10
CA SER A 85 -22.68 20.57 -36.53
C SER A 85 -23.01 19.17 -36.97
N ALA A 86 -23.67 19.00 -38.10
CA ALA A 86 -24.03 17.69 -38.65
C ALA A 86 -22.82 16.74 -38.76
N GLN A 87 -21.66 17.25 -39.20
CA GLN A 87 -20.43 16.47 -39.31
C GLN A 87 -19.87 16.04 -37.96
N GLY A 88 -19.95 16.92 -36.93
CA GLY A 88 -19.56 16.62 -35.54
C GLY A 88 -20.48 15.57 -34.93
N ILE A 89 -21.79 15.70 -35.14
CA ILE A 89 -22.84 14.77 -34.69
C ILE A 89 -22.63 13.38 -35.31
N GLU A 90 -22.33 13.30 -36.60
CA GLU A 90 -22.07 12.03 -37.28
C GLU A 90 -20.86 11.31 -36.68
N LYS A 91 -19.76 12.02 -36.47
CA LYS A 91 -18.55 11.48 -35.85
C LYS A 91 -18.80 11.04 -34.41
N TYR A 92 -19.52 11.83 -33.64
CA TYR A 92 -19.86 11.54 -32.26
C TYR A 92 -20.71 10.27 -32.13
N LEU A 93 -21.79 10.17 -32.88
CA LEU A 93 -22.66 8.99 -32.91
C LEU A 93 -21.93 7.74 -33.43
N GLY A 94 -21.04 7.92 -34.43
CA GLY A 94 -20.27 6.84 -35.04
C GLY A 94 -19.03 6.39 -34.27
N SER A 95 -18.69 7.04 -33.17
CA SER A 95 -17.47 6.77 -32.37
C SER A 95 -17.46 5.42 -31.65
N GLY A 96 -18.61 4.74 -31.56
CA GLY A 96 -18.79 3.49 -30.82
C GLY A 96 -19.17 3.67 -29.36
N LEU A 97 -19.26 4.89 -28.85
CA LEU A 97 -19.67 5.20 -27.48
C LEU A 97 -21.11 4.78 -27.19
N ILE A 98 -21.99 4.92 -28.16
CA ILE A 98 -23.39 4.56 -28.01
C ILE A 98 -23.56 3.16 -28.56
N LYS A 99 -23.70 2.17 -27.67
CA LYS A 99 -23.94 0.78 -28.07
C LYS A 99 -25.16 0.70 -28.99
N GLY A 100 -24.96 0.13 -30.17
CA GLY A 100 -26.01 0.02 -31.20
C GLY A 100 -25.91 1.03 -32.32
N ILE A 101 -25.02 2.05 -32.26
CA ILE A 101 -24.74 2.98 -33.33
C ILE A 101 -23.30 2.80 -33.80
N GLY A 102 -23.09 2.34 -35.01
CA GLY A 102 -21.81 2.36 -35.69
C GLY A 102 -21.77 3.47 -36.76
N PRO A 103 -20.62 3.70 -37.45
CA PRO A 103 -20.47 4.77 -38.43
C PRO A 103 -21.53 4.80 -39.51
N VAL A 104 -21.99 3.63 -39.98
CA VAL A 104 -23.01 3.50 -41.00
C VAL A 104 -24.38 4.00 -40.52
N TYR A 105 -24.74 3.64 -39.28
CA TYR A 105 -26.01 4.09 -38.70
C TYR A 105 -25.95 5.56 -38.33
N ALA A 106 -24.83 6.05 -37.79
CA ALA A 106 -24.62 7.46 -37.51
C ALA A 106 -24.86 8.31 -38.75
N LYS A 107 -24.28 7.92 -39.89
CA LYS A 107 -24.47 8.61 -41.18
C LYS A 107 -25.95 8.62 -41.61
N LYS A 108 -26.65 7.46 -41.55
CA LYS A 108 -28.08 7.35 -41.87
C LYS A 108 -28.94 8.24 -40.93
N MET A 109 -28.63 8.26 -39.65
CA MET A 109 -29.34 9.03 -38.63
C MET A 109 -29.20 10.54 -38.85
N VAL A 110 -28.00 11.02 -39.10
CA VAL A 110 -27.73 12.44 -39.36
C VAL A 110 -28.28 12.87 -40.72
N ALA A 111 -28.19 12.04 -41.75
CA ALA A 111 -28.78 12.32 -43.06
C ALA A 111 -30.31 12.50 -42.98
N LYS A 112 -31.01 11.74 -42.09
CA LYS A 112 -32.45 11.82 -41.98
C LYS A 112 -32.94 12.90 -41.01
N PHE A 113 -32.28 13.06 -39.86
CA PHE A 113 -32.74 13.92 -38.77
C PHE A 113 -31.90 15.17 -38.56
N GLY A 114 -30.74 15.26 -39.21
CA GLY A 114 -29.81 16.40 -39.08
C GLY A 114 -29.39 16.64 -37.64
N GLU A 115 -29.33 17.92 -37.27
CA GLU A 115 -28.94 18.36 -35.91
C GLU A 115 -29.96 18.01 -34.82
N LYS A 116 -31.22 17.66 -35.21
CA LYS A 116 -32.28 17.28 -34.28
C LYS A 116 -32.19 15.83 -33.78
N ILE A 117 -31.19 15.07 -34.21
CA ILE A 117 -31.05 13.64 -33.87
C ILE A 117 -30.97 13.39 -32.36
N PHE A 118 -30.35 14.25 -31.61
CA PHE A 118 -30.24 14.12 -30.15
C PHE A 118 -31.62 14.27 -29.48
N ASP A 119 -32.43 15.23 -29.90
CA ASP A 119 -33.81 15.37 -29.45
C ASP A 119 -34.68 14.15 -29.84
N ILE A 120 -34.44 13.58 -31.00
CA ILE A 120 -35.14 12.36 -31.45
C ILE A 120 -34.78 11.17 -30.55
N ILE A 121 -33.49 10.96 -30.26
CA ILE A 121 -33.07 9.86 -29.36
C ILE A 121 -33.69 10.03 -27.97
N GLU A 122 -33.74 11.26 -27.46
CA GLU A 122 -34.16 11.57 -26.10
C GLU A 122 -35.68 11.61 -25.95
N LYS A 123 -36.39 12.33 -26.80
CA LYS A 123 -37.82 12.62 -26.66
C LYS A 123 -38.74 11.81 -27.55
N SER A 124 -38.23 11.29 -28.66
CA SER A 124 -39.03 10.64 -29.69
C SER A 124 -38.35 9.42 -30.29
N SER A 125 -37.73 8.58 -29.44
CA SER A 125 -36.89 7.45 -29.87
C SER A 125 -37.62 6.46 -30.81
N ALA A 126 -38.95 6.37 -30.80
CA ALA A 126 -39.72 5.57 -31.75
C ALA A 126 -39.42 5.94 -33.21
N ARG A 127 -39.11 7.19 -33.49
CA ARG A 127 -38.75 7.66 -34.84
C ARG A 127 -37.44 7.10 -35.36
N LEU A 128 -36.56 6.58 -34.50
CA LEU A 128 -35.37 5.89 -34.93
C LEU A 128 -35.65 4.66 -35.77
N GLN A 129 -36.83 4.04 -35.60
CA GLN A 129 -37.27 2.89 -36.42
C GLN A 129 -37.59 3.29 -37.85
N GLU A 130 -37.74 4.57 -38.18
CA GLU A 130 -37.83 5.07 -39.54
C GLU A 130 -36.53 4.87 -40.34
N ILE A 131 -35.44 4.46 -39.69
CA ILE A 131 -34.13 4.18 -40.29
C ILE A 131 -34.03 2.67 -40.54
N GLU A 132 -33.79 2.28 -41.76
CA GLU A 132 -33.63 0.88 -42.14
C GLU A 132 -32.51 0.20 -41.34
N GLY A 133 -32.85 -0.89 -40.67
CA GLY A 133 -31.95 -1.68 -39.83
C GLY A 133 -31.95 -1.29 -38.34
N ILE A 134 -32.79 -0.34 -37.91
CA ILE A 134 -33.04 -0.01 -36.51
C ILE A 134 -34.42 -0.57 -36.10
N GLY A 135 -34.41 -1.78 -35.57
CA GLY A 135 -35.60 -2.41 -34.95
C GLY A 135 -35.74 -2.03 -33.48
N GLU A 136 -36.78 -2.54 -32.81
CA GLU A 136 -37.12 -2.23 -31.42
C GLU A 136 -35.96 -2.51 -30.45
N GLY A 137 -35.29 -3.66 -30.56
CA GLY A 137 -34.19 -4.01 -29.67
C GLY A 137 -32.98 -3.05 -29.77
N ARG A 138 -32.62 -2.65 -31.00
CA ARG A 138 -31.55 -1.66 -31.23
C ARG A 138 -31.95 -0.27 -30.75
N ARG A 139 -33.21 0.13 -30.96
CA ARG A 139 -33.77 1.39 -30.43
C ARG A 139 -33.61 1.47 -28.91
N GLN A 140 -33.96 0.37 -28.18
CA GLN A 140 -33.84 0.31 -26.72
C GLN A 140 -32.39 0.39 -26.27
N GLN A 141 -31.47 -0.33 -26.96
CA GLN A 141 -30.03 -0.24 -26.67
C GLN A 141 -29.48 1.19 -26.86
N ILE A 142 -29.86 1.85 -27.94
CA ILE A 142 -29.46 3.24 -28.24
C ILE A 142 -29.98 4.18 -27.14
N LYS A 143 -31.24 4.04 -26.75
CA LYS A 143 -31.84 4.88 -25.70
C LYS A 143 -31.17 4.68 -24.35
N ALA A 144 -30.88 3.45 -23.95
CA ALA A 144 -30.22 3.12 -22.70
C ALA A 144 -28.79 3.67 -22.67
N ALA A 145 -27.99 3.44 -23.72
CA ALA A 145 -26.62 3.96 -23.80
C ALA A 145 -26.57 5.48 -23.84
N TRP A 146 -27.55 6.15 -24.48
CA TRP A 146 -27.67 7.61 -24.46
C TRP A 146 -27.96 8.16 -23.07
N ALA A 147 -28.89 7.51 -22.31
CA ALA A 147 -29.22 7.90 -20.94
C ALA A 147 -28.02 7.76 -20.02
N GLU A 148 -27.26 6.67 -20.12
CA GLU A 148 -26.03 6.45 -19.35
C GLU A 148 -25.01 7.56 -19.59
N GLN A 149 -24.74 7.92 -20.83
CA GLN A 149 -23.81 9.00 -21.21
C GLN A 149 -24.25 10.38 -20.65
N ARG A 150 -25.54 10.65 -20.62
CA ARG A 150 -26.08 11.88 -20.03
C ARG A 150 -25.86 11.95 -18.53
N VAL A 151 -26.15 10.86 -17.82
CA VAL A 151 -25.96 10.79 -16.36
C VAL A 151 -24.51 11.01 -15.98
N VAL A 152 -23.57 10.39 -16.69
CA VAL A 152 -22.13 10.59 -16.49
C VAL A 152 -21.78 12.06 -16.64
N ARG A 153 -22.28 12.73 -17.69
CA ARG A 153 -22.01 14.15 -17.96
C ARG A 153 -22.57 15.05 -16.85
N ASP A 154 -23.82 14.82 -16.40
CA ASP A 154 -24.47 15.60 -15.36
C ASP A 154 -23.72 15.48 -14.02
N ILE A 155 -23.28 14.26 -13.68
CA ILE A 155 -22.44 14.00 -12.50
C ILE A 155 -21.11 14.74 -12.60
N MET A 156 -20.47 14.71 -13.77
CA MET A 156 -19.20 15.41 -14.01
C MET A 156 -19.34 16.92 -13.81
N VAL A 157 -20.34 17.53 -14.43
CA VAL A 157 -20.63 18.97 -14.32
C VAL A 157 -20.91 19.34 -12.87
N PHE A 158 -21.74 18.54 -12.18
CA PHE A 158 -22.06 18.77 -10.77
C PHE A 158 -20.81 18.69 -9.88
N LEU A 159 -20.05 17.62 -9.96
CA LEU A 159 -18.87 17.41 -9.12
C LEU A 159 -17.75 18.41 -9.43
N HIS A 160 -17.57 18.75 -10.71
CA HIS A 160 -16.57 19.71 -11.15
C HIS A 160 -16.89 21.14 -10.64
N SER A 161 -18.16 21.56 -10.72
CA SER A 161 -18.61 22.86 -10.15
C SER A 161 -18.36 22.96 -8.64
N HIS A 162 -18.27 21.80 -7.96
CA HIS A 162 -17.96 21.71 -6.54
C HIS A 162 -16.47 21.45 -6.25
N GLY A 163 -15.58 21.44 -7.27
CA GLY A 163 -14.13 21.34 -7.11
C GLY A 163 -13.57 19.93 -7.07
N ILE A 164 -14.35 18.92 -7.47
CA ILE A 164 -13.90 17.53 -7.61
C ILE A 164 -13.35 17.33 -9.02
N SER A 165 -12.12 16.82 -9.12
CA SER A 165 -11.49 16.54 -10.43
C SER A 165 -12.21 15.43 -11.19
N THR A 166 -12.07 15.47 -12.51
CA THR A 166 -12.70 14.53 -13.45
C THR A 166 -12.43 13.06 -13.14
N SER A 167 -11.18 12.70 -12.83
CA SER A 167 -10.81 11.31 -12.48
C SER A 167 -11.49 10.80 -11.20
N ARG A 168 -11.74 11.71 -10.24
CA ARG A 168 -12.47 11.39 -9.00
C ARG A 168 -13.98 11.26 -9.26
N ALA A 169 -14.52 12.12 -10.13
CA ALA A 169 -15.93 12.08 -10.51
C ALA A 169 -16.30 10.78 -11.23
N LEU A 170 -15.39 10.22 -12.05
CA LEU A 170 -15.57 8.89 -12.64
C LEU A 170 -15.71 7.79 -11.59
N ARG A 171 -14.88 7.82 -10.53
CA ARG A 171 -14.98 6.83 -9.43
C ARG A 171 -16.30 6.96 -8.67
N VAL A 172 -16.77 8.21 -8.46
CA VAL A 172 -18.08 8.47 -7.85
C VAL A 172 -19.19 7.86 -8.69
N PHE A 173 -19.15 8.05 -10.02
CA PHE A 173 -20.12 7.44 -10.92
C PHE A 173 -20.05 5.91 -10.91
N LYS A 174 -18.83 5.31 -10.99
CA LYS A 174 -18.66 3.85 -10.93
C LYS A 174 -19.26 3.23 -9.66
N LEU A 175 -19.19 3.95 -8.52
CA LEU A 175 -19.68 3.44 -7.24
C LEU A 175 -21.17 3.70 -7.01
N TYR A 176 -21.67 4.90 -7.32
CA TYR A 176 -23.03 5.33 -6.98
C TYR A 176 -24.00 5.32 -8.17
N GLY A 177 -23.48 5.16 -9.38
CA GLY A 177 -24.29 5.16 -10.61
C GLY A 177 -25.12 6.44 -10.75
N GLU A 178 -26.38 6.31 -11.15
CA GLU A 178 -27.32 7.41 -11.35
C GLU A 178 -27.67 8.17 -10.06
N GLU A 179 -27.53 7.53 -8.90
CA GLU A 179 -27.83 8.13 -7.61
C GLU A 179 -26.72 9.08 -7.10
N ALA A 180 -25.60 9.18 -7.81
CA ALA A 180 -24.42 9.91 -7.33
C ALA A 180 -24.72 11.35 -6.89
N ILE A 181 -25.46 12.11 -7.70
CA ILE A 181 -25.81 13.51 -7.37
C ILE A 181 -26.73 13.57 -6.13
N ALA A 182 -27.73 12.71 -6.07
CA ALA A 182 -28.67 12.68 -4.95
C ALA A 182 -27.96 12.32 -3.64
N ARG A 183 -27.09 11.29 -3.66
CA ARG A 183 -26.31 10.87 -2.50
C ARG A 183 -25.35 11.95 -2.02
N VAL A 184 -24.61 12.59 -2.93
CA VAL A 184 -23.65 13.64 -2.58
C VAL A 184 -24.37 14.89 -2.05
N ARG A 185 -25.54 15.23 -2.60
CA ARG A 185 -26.36 16.35 -2.05
C ARG A 185 -26.91 16.02 -0.67
N ALA A 186 -27.32 14.79 -0.42
CA ALA A 186 -27.83 14.37 0.89
C ALA A 186 -26.70 14.28 1.94
N ASN A 187 -25.54 13.79 1.57
CA ASN A 187 -24.37 13.68 2.45
C ASN A 187 -23.06 13.74 1.65
N PRO A 188 -22.41 14.90 1.54
CA PRO A 188 -21.14 15.06 0.81
C PRO A 188 -19.97 14.32 1.45
N TYR A 189 -20.03 13.99 2.74
CA TYR A 189 -18.95 13.33 3.47
C TYR A 189 -18.80 11.86 3.09
N LEU A 190 -19.81 11.25 2.46
CA LEU A 190 -19.70 9.93 1.82
C LEU A 190 -18.58 9.89 0.78
N LEU A 191 -18.27 11.00 0.14
CA LEU A 191 -17.14 11.09 -0.80
C LEU A 191 -15.80 10.77 -0.14
N ALA A 192 -15.59 11.22 1.09
CA ALA A 192 -14.35 10.95 1.82
C ALA A 192 -14.28 9.51 2.35
N ARG A 193 -15.43 8.92 2.67
CA ARG A 193 -15.54 7.56 3.17
C ARG A 193 -15.38 6.51 2.07
N ASP A 194 -16.08 6.71 0.95
CA ASP A 194 -16.29 5.64 -0.04
C ASP A 194 -15.39 5.79 -1.28
N ILE A 195 -14.80 6.96 -1.54
CA ILE A 195 -14.03 7.22 -2.76
C ILE A 195 -12.53 7.38 -2.47
N PRO A 196 -11.68 6.42 -2.82
CA PRO A 196 -10.23 6.53 -2.64
C PRO A 196 -9.66 7.79 -3.32
N GLY A 197 -8.89 8.56 -2.54
CA GLY A 197 -8.26 9.80 -3.00
C GLY A 197 -9.11 11.06 -2.86
N ILE A 198 -10.34 10.98 -2.34
CA ILE A 198 -11.08 12.14 -1.83
C ILE A 198 -10.93 12.16 -0.30
N GLY A 199 -10.17 13.13 0.21
CA GLY A 199 -10.01 13.30 1.65
C GLY A 199 -11.12 14.20 2.23
N PHE A 200 -11.23 14.20 3.58
CA PHE A 200 -12.23 15.00 4.32
C PHE A 200 -12.28 16.47 3.88
N LYS A 201 -11.12 17.13 3.75
CA LYS A 201 -11.06 18.54 3.30
C LYS A 201 -11.73 18.78 1.95
N SER A 202 -11.63 17.84 1.03
CA SER A 202 -12.26 17.96 -0.29
C SER A 202 -13.77 17.73 -0.20
N ALA A 203 -14.22 16.79 0.62
CA ALA A 203 -15.63 16.52 0.87
C ALA A 203 -16.28 17.68 1.63
N ASP A 204 -15.57 18.26 2.60
CA ASP A 204 -16.01 19.42 3.40
C ASP A 204 -16.20 20.66 2.51
N ALA A 205 -15.27 20.93 1.59
CA ALA A 205 -15.42 22.00 0.62
C ALA A 205 -16.63 21.81 -0.33
N VAL A 206 -17.00 20.56 -0.63
CA VAL A 206 -18.24 20.25 -1.36
C VAL A 206 -19.45 20.53 -0.47
N GLY A 207 -19.41 20.12 0.80
CA GLY A 207 -20.45 20.36 1.79
C GLY A 207 -20.74 21.85 1.98
N GLU A 208 -19.70 22.65 2.13
CA GLU A 208 -19.81 24.11 2.27
C GLU A 208 -20.52 24.75 1.05
N LYS A 209 -20.13 24.35 -0.18
CA LYS A 209 -20.79 24.81 -1.40
C LYS A 209 -22.23 24.33 -1.55
N LEU A 210 -22.59 23.21 -0.93
CA LEU A 210 -23.96 22.70 -0.87
C LEU A 210 -24.78 23.32 0.25
N GLY A 211 -24.18 24.21 1.05
CA GLY A 211 -24.87 24.94 2.12
C GLY A 211 -24.93 24.24 3.48
N PHE A 212 -24.08 23.21 3.69
CA PHE A 212 -23.95 22.60 5.01
C PHE A 212 -23.25 23.57 5.96
N GLY A 213 -23.88 23.88 7.09
CA GLY A 213 -23.30 24.75 8.11
C GLY A 213 -22.11 24.17 8.83
N HIS A 214 -21.28 25.03 9.43
CA HIS A 214 -20.09 24.60 10.20
C HIS A 214 -20.44 23.70 11.38
N ASP A 215 -21.60 23.85 11.97
CA ASP A 215 -22.15 23.09 13.10
C ASP A 215 -23.02 21.90 12.67
N SER A 216 -23.06 21.59 11.39
CA SER A 216 -23.82 20.46 10.84
C SER A 216 -23.44 19.15 11.49
N ILE A 217 -24.41 18.41 11.97
CA ILE A 217 -24.23 17.04 12.51
C ILE A 217 -23.61 16.11 11.47
N LEU A 218 -23.98 16.21 10.18
CA LEU A 218 -23.38 15.40 9.12
C LEU A 218 -21.90 15.72 8.94
N ARG A 219 -21.52 17.00 9.08
CA ARG A 219 -20.13 17.43 9.06
C ARG A 219 -19.35 16.84 10.24
N ALA A 220 -19.93 16.89 11.44
CA ALA A 220 -19.33 16.32 12.64
C ALA A 220 -19.17 14.80 12.54
N ARG A 221 -20.15 14.08 12.01
CA ARG A 221 -20.09 12.63 11.72
C ARG A 221 -18.94 12.31 10.74
N GLY A 222 -18.85 13.01 9.62
CA GLY A 222 -17.75 12.85 8.67
C GLY A 222 -16.37 13.16 9.27
N GLY A 223 -16.30 14.13 10.18
CA GLY A 223 -15.09 14.45 10.96
C GLY A 223 -14.66 13.32 11.88
N LEU A 224 -15.60 12.71 12.63
CA LEU A 224 -15.34 11.55 13.49
C LEU A 224 -14.81 10.36 12.70
N GLU A 225 -15.47 10.00 11.59
CA GLU A 225 -15.02 8.93 10.69
C GLU A 225 -13.60 9.21 10.14
N HIS A 226 -13.33 10.46 9.75
CA HIS A 226 -12.02 10.86 9.24
C HIS A 226 -10.92 10.74 10.30
N ILE A 227 -11.14 11.19 11.53
CA ILE A 227 -10.16 11.08 12.62
C ILE A 227 -9.89 9.60 12.94
N LEU A 228 -10.92 8.76 13.00
CA LEU A 228 -10.74 7.31 13.21
C LEU A 228 -10.00 6.64 12.04
N ALA A 229 -10.32 7.00 10.80
CA ALA A 229 -9.59 6.48 9.63
C ALA A 229 -8.12 6.91 9.63
N ARG A 230 -7.83 8.17 10.01
CA ARG A 230 -6.46 8.67 10.19
C ARG A 230 -5.74 7.89 11.28
N ALA A 231 -6.38 7.71 12.43
CA ALA A 231 -5.82 6.95 13.55
C ALA A 231 -5.55 5.49 13.17
N THR A 232 -6.42 4.88 12.36
CA THR A 232 -6.20 3.54 11.79
C THR A 232 -4.94 3.52 10.92
N GLY A 233 -4.72 4.54 10.09
CA GLY A 233 -3.50 4.71 9.30
C GLY A 233 -2.23 4.94 10.16
N GLU A 234 -2.39 5.45 11.38
CA GLU A 234 -1.33 5.60 12.38
C GLU A 234 -1.13 4.33 13.23
N GLY A 235 -1.92 3.30 12.97
CA GLY A 235 -1.80 1.98 13.60
C GLY A 235 -2.73 1.74 14.79
N HIS A 236 -3.65 2.65 15.11
CA HIS A 236 -4.66 2.45 16.15
C HIS A 236 -5.80 1.56 15.66
N THR A 237 -6.38 0.74 16.52
CA THR A 237 -7.61 -0.02 16.22
C THR A 237 -8.86 0.65 16.78
N GLY A 238 -8.69 1.52 17.77
CA GLY A 238 -9.71 2.39 18.35
C GLY A 238 -9.07 3.63 18.95
N LEU A 239 -9.86 4.62 19.34
CA LEU A 239 -9.37 5.80 20.05
C LEU A 239 -10.16 6.02 21.35
N PRO A 240 -9.50 6.47 22.42
CA PRO A 240 -10.20 6.98 23.60
C PRO A 240 -11.20 8.06 23.21
N ARG A 241 -12.40 8.04 23.80
CA ARG A 241 -13.50 8.95 23.50
C ARG A 241 -13.07 10.40 23.56
N GLU A 242 -12.38 10.80 24.64
CA GLU A 242 -11.93 12.18 24.86
C GLU A 242 -10.95 12.63 23.76
N VAL A 243 -10.02 11.75 23.37
CA VAL A 243 -9.06 12.04 22.30
C VAL A 243 -9.76 12.20 20.96
N LEU A 244 -10.75 11.34 20.67
CA LEU A 244 -11.53 11.42 19.44
C LEU A 244 -12.34 12.72 19.39
N LEU A 245 -13.02 13.09 20.47
CA LEU A 245 -13.83 14.31 20.54
C LEU A 245 -12.95 15.56 20.38
N ALA A 246 -11.86 15.66 21.15
CA ALA A 246 -10.96 16.82 21.08
C ALA A 246 -10.33 17.00 19.70
N GLN A 247 -9.80 15.93 19.09
CA GLN A 247 -9.20 16.00 17.76
C GLN A 247 -10.24 16.33 16.67
N THR A 248 -11.48 15.86 16.83
CA THR A 248 -12.54 16.17 15.86
C THR A 248 -13.00 17.61 16.01
N ALA A 249 -13.18 18.09 17.23
CA ALA A 249 -13.53 19.48 17.51
C ALA A 249 -12.47 20.46 16.97
N GLU A 250 -11.19 20.15 17.19
CA GLU A 250 -10.05 20.90 16.63
C GLU A 250 -10.05 20.91 15.09
N LEU A 251 -10.25 19.75 14.46
CA LEU A 251 -10.30 19.63 13.00
C LEU A 251 -11.40 20.49 12.39
N LEU A 252 -12.57 20.52 13.03
CA LEU A 252 -13.77 21.15 12.51
C LEU A 252 -13.93 22.62 12.96
N GLY A 253 -13.22 23.04 14.00
CA GLY A 253 -13.38 24.37 14.64
C GLY A 253 -14.75 24.56 15.31
N VAL A 254 -15.30 23.50 15.92
CA VAL A 254 -16.61 23.49 16.59
C VAL A 254 -16.49 23.07 18.06
N GLY A 255 -17.55 23.29 18.84
CA GLY A 255 -17.62 22.84 20.24
C GLY A 255 -17.66 21.30 20.35
N GLU A 256 -17.14 20.78 21.45
CA GLU A 256 -17.16 19.32 21.71
C GLU A 256 -18.60 18.79 21.92
N ASP A 257 -19.55 19.61 22.32
CA ASP A 257 -20.96 19.26 22.47
C ASP A 257 -21.59 18.81 21.15
N ILE A 258 -21.30 19.51 20.04
CA ILE A 258 -21.75 19.15 18.69
C ILE A 258 -21.16 17.82 18.27
N VAL A 259 -19.85 17.63 18.51
CA VAL A 259 -19.14 16.39 18.17
C VAL A 259 -19.64 15.22 19.03
N SER A 260 -19.90 15.46 20.32
CA SER A 260 -20.45 14.44 21.22
C SER A 260 -21.85 14.00 20.79
N GLY A 261 -22.71 14.94 20.38
CA GLY A 261 -24.03 14.62 19.82
C GLY A 261 -23.97 13.84 18.52
N ALA A 262 -22.96 14.13 17.66
CA ALA A 262 -22.71 13.36 16.44
C ALA A 262 -22.22 11.95 16.77
N LEU A 263 -21.32 11.79 17.75
CA LEU A 263 -20.81 10.49 18.19
C LEU A 263 -21.93 9.59 18.73
N GLN A 264 -22.84 10.15 19.54
CA GLN A 264 -24.00 9.38 20.05
C GLN A 264 -24.85 8.84 18.89
N ARG A 265 -25.11 9.65 17.85
CA ARG A 265 -25.84 9.20 16.66
C ARG A 265 -25.08 8.15 15.87
N GLU A 266 -23.75 8.28 15.70
CA GLU A 266 -22.92 7.26 15.03
C GLU A 266 -22.96 5.92 15.76
N ILE A 267 -22.99 5.94 17.10
CA ILE A 267 -23.12 4.74 17.91
C ILE A 267 -24.55 4.15 17.81
N ALA A 268 -25.58 4.99 17.90
CA ALA A 268 -26.96 4.55 17.76
C ALA A 268 -27.26 3.94 16.37
N ASP A 269 -26.68 4.52 15.32
CA ASP A 269 -26.78 4.02 13.93
C ASP A 269 -25.88 2.78 13.68
N GLY A 270 -25.07 2.34 14.65
CA GLY A 270 -24.16 1.22 14.55
C GLY A 270 -22.96 1.44 13.63
N GLN A 271 -22.68 2.70 13.25
CA GLN A 271 -21.53 3.05 12.41
C GLN A 271 -20.22 3.08 13.22
N LEU A 272 -20.31 3.39 14.51
CA LEU A 272 -19.22 3.33 15.47
C LEU A 272 -19.63 2.47 16.67
N VAL A 273 -18.66 1.93 17.39
CA VAL A 273 -18.91 1.14 18.63
C VAL A 273 -18.09 1.71 19.77
N GLY A 274 -18.76 2.10 20.85
CA GLY A 274 -18.14 2.44 22.13
C GLY A 274 -18.03 1.21 23.03
N GLU A 275 -16.89 1.07 23.69
CA GLU A 275 -16.63 -0.05 24.60
C GLU A 275 -15.69 0.41 25.72
N ASP A 276 -15.92 -0.04 26.93
CA ASP A 276 -14.99 0.17 28.05
C ASP A 276 -13.79 -0.76 27.92
N ILE A 277 -12.60 -0.18 27.80
CA ILE A 277 -11.34 -0.88 27.76
C ILE A 277 -10.50 -0.45 28.97
N ALA A 278 -10.42 -1.31 29.97
CA ALA A 278 -9.66 -1.06 31.20
C ALA A 278 -10.02 0.28 31.90
N GLY A 279 -11.33 0.59 32.00
CA GLY A 279 -11.84 1.81 32.63
C GLY A 279 -11.82 3.06 31.75
N GLN A 280 -11.51 2.92 30.46
CA GLN A 280 -11.54 4.02 29.50
C GLN A 280 -12.45 3.71 28.31
N THR A 281 -13.46 4.56 28.08
CA THR A 281 -14.32 4.44 26.91
C THR A 281 -13.49 4.63 25.64
N THR A 282 -13.44 3.60 24.81
CA THR A 282 -12.72 3.58 23.53
C THR A 282 -13.71 3.40 22.39
N ILE A 283 -13.56 4.18 21.33
CA ILE A 283 -14.43 4.17 20.15
C ILE A 283 -13.72 3.41 19.02
N PHE A 284 -14.44 2.50 18.40
CA PHE A 284 -13.94 1.62 17.35
C PHE A 284 -14.75 1.72 16.06
N LEU A 285 -14.11 1.47 14.94
CA LEU A 285 -14.80 1.00 13.75
C LEU A 285 -15.30 -0.44 14.00
N PRO A 286 -16.56 -0.78 13.64
CA PRO A 286 -17.15 -2.10 13.92
C PRO A 286 -16.30 -3.27 13.41
N SER A 287 -15.70 -3.10 12.21
CA SER A 287 -14.83 -4.12 11.59
C SER A 287 -13.56 -4.42 12.39
N LEU A 288 -12.93 -3.37 12.94
CA LEU A 288 -11.69 -3.52 13.73
C LEU A 288 -11.98 -4.14 15.10
N ARG A 289 -13.09 -3.72 15.75
CA ARG A 289 -13.54 -4.34 16.99
C ARG A 289 -13.84 -5.84 16.79
N ALA A 290 -14.59 -6.19 15.76
CA ALA A 290 -14.91 -7.57 15.42
C ALA A 290 -13.65 -8.40 15.10
N ALA A 291 -12.65 -7.79 14.48
CA ALA A 291 -11.37 -8.43 14.21
C ALA A 291 -10.62 -8.76 15.52
N GLU A 292 -10.52 -7.81 16.47
CA GLU A 292 -9.91 -8.07 17.79
C GLU A 292 -10.63 -9.16 18.56
N MET A 293 -11.98 -9.14 18.58
CA MET A 293 -12.78 -10.19 19.21
C MET A 293 -12.52 -11.56 18.58
N THR A 294 -12.43 -11.63 17.25
CA THR A 294 -12.12 -12.87 16.53
C THR A 294 -10.76 -13.43 16.94
N ILE A 295 -9.74 -12.58 17.04
CA ILE A 295 -8.39 -12.97 17.44
C ILE A 295 -8.42 -13.50 18.87
N ALA A 296 -8.99 -12.74 19.81
CA ALA A 296 -9.03 -13.12 21.23
C ALA A 296 -9.75 -14.46 21.44
N ALA A 297 -10.96 -14.61 20.88
CA ALA A 297 -11.73 -15.85 20.97
C ALA A 297 -11.00 -17.05 20.35
N SER A 298 -10.35 -16.87 19.19
CA SER A 298 -9.62 -17.95 18.52
C SER A 298 -8.40 -18.39 19.31
N LEU A 299 -7.63 -17.46 19.85
CA LEU A 299 -6.42 -17.77 20.62
C LEU A 299 -6.73 -18.36 22.00
N GLN A 300 -7.76 -17.86 22.69
CA GLN A 300 -8.25 -18.45 23.94
C GLN A 300 -8.74 -19.89 23.73
N ARG A 301 -9.49 -20.14 22.65
CA ARG A 301 -9.90 -21.49 22.25
C ARG A 301 -8.70 -22.40 22.00
N LEU A 302 -7.67 -21.94 21.28
CA LEU A 302 -6.47 -22.72 21.03
C LEU A 302 -5.68 -22.98 22.30
N ALA A 303 -5.57 -22.00 23.21
CA ALA A 303 -4.85 -22.13 24.46
C ALA A 303 -5.54 -23.12 25.43
N SER A 304 -6.88 -23.23 25.39
CA SER A 304 -7.65 -24.16 26.25
C SER A 304 -7.68 -25.60 25.74
N GLN A 305 -7.22 -25.88 24.51
CA GLN A 305 -7.26 -27.21 23.93
C GLN A 305 -5.96 -28.01 24.19
N PRO A 306 -6.01 -29.33 24.36
CA PRO A 306 -4.82 -30.15 24.50
C PRO A 306 -3.97 -30.11 23.21
N PRO A 307 -2.65 -30.31 23.29
CA PRO A 307 -1.78 -30.34 22.13
C PRO A 307 -2.23 -31.41 21.14
N LYS A 308 -2.08 -31.12 19.81
CA LYS A 308 -2.50 -32.01 18.72
C LYS A 308 -1.49 -33.13 18.43
N LEU A 309 -0.29 -33.02 18.94
CA LEU A 309 0.81 -33.98 18.70
C LEU A 309 0.94 -34.94 19.88
N PRO A 310 -0.04 -35.86 20.09
CA PRO A 310 0.06 -36.85 21.16
C PRO A 310 1.18 -37.82 20.85
N GLY A 311 1.94 -38.17 21.89
CA GLY A 311 2.93 -39.26 21.80
C GLY A 311 4.29 -38.88 21.16
N VAL A 312 4.63 -37.62 21.07
CA VAL A 312 6.01 -37.21 20.79
C VAL A 312 6.81 -37.28 22.10
N ASP A 313 7.61 -38.31 22.24
CA ASP A 313 8.64 -38.34 23.28
C ASP A 313 9.65 -37.24 22.96
N PHE A 314 9.62 -36.19 23.78
CA PHE A 314 10.41 -34.96 23.51
C PHE A 314 11.91 -35.28 23.49
N ASP A 315 12.42 -36.06 24.42
CA ASP A 315 13.85 -36.30 24.58
C ASP A 315 14.38 -37.16 23.41
N LYS A 316 13.61 -38.14 22.96
CA LYS A 316 13.91 -38.90 21.73
C LYS A 316 13.85 -38.04 20.48
N ALA A 317 12.83 -37.19 20.37
CA ALA A 317 12.70 -36.27 19.21
C ALA A 317 13.85 -35.26 19.17
N LEU A 318 14.25 -34.70 20.31
CA LEU A 318 15.38 -33.79 20.45
C LEU A 318 16.69 -34.49 20.04
N GLY A 319 16.98 -35.63 20.61
CA GLY A 319 18.18 -36.43 20.28
C GLY A 319 18.23 -36.77 18.78
N TRP A 320 17.09 -37.23 18.23
CA TRP A 320 16.98 -37.58 16.82
C TRP A 320 17.23 -36.36 15.88
N VAL A 321 16.63 -35.20 16.16
CA VAL A 321 16.76 -34.04 15.30
C VAL A 321 18.17 -33.44 15.38
N GLN A 322 18.79 -33.42 16.55
CA GLN A 322 20.18 -32.98 16.73
C GLN A 322 21.15 -33.87 15.96
N ALA A 323 20.97 -35.20 16.04
CA ALA A 323 21.76 -36.15 15.25
C ALA A 323 21.55 -35.96 13.74
N LYS A 324 20.29 -35.77 13.30
CA LYS A 324 19.96 -35.59 11.88
C LYS A 324 20.47 -34.27 11.30
N THR A 325 20.48 -33.20 12.08
CA THR A 325 20.92 -31.85 11.64
C THR A 325 22.39 -31.58 11.87
N GLY A 326 23.04 -32.36 12.73
CA GLY A 326 24.40 -32.10 13.20
C GLY A 326 24.53 -30.84 14.07
N LYS A 327 23.41 -30.33 14.55
CA LYS A 327 23.36 -29.07 15.34
C LYS A 327 22.80 -29.32 16.72
N LEU A 328 23.50 -28.83 17.75
CA LEU A 328 22.98 -28.80 19.10
C LEU A 328 22.09 -27.58 19.28
N LEU A 329 20.89 -27.78 19.81
CA LEU A 329 19.99 -26.68 20.15
C LEU A 329 20.40 -26.05 21.49
N SER A 330 20.35 -24.73 21.57
CA SER A 330 20.58 -24.01 22.82
C SER A 330 19.47 -24.27 23.85
N PRO A 331 19.67 -23.93 25.15
CA PRO A 331 18.65 -24.08 26.16
C PRO A 331 17.32 -23.39 25.78
N SER A 332 17.34 -22.13 25.32
CA SER A 332 16.12 -21.44 24.91
C SER A 332 15.47 -22.05 23.66
N GLN A 333 16.25 -22.53 22.70
CA GLN A 333 15.73 -23.26 21.53
C GLN A 333 15.10 -24.59 21.94
N THR A 334 15.72 -25.34 22.85
CA THR A 334 15.16 -26.58 23.41
C THR A 334 13.85 -26.31 24.12
N GLN A 335 13.78 -25.25 24.93
CA GLN A 335 12.56 -24.83 25.58
C GLN A 335 11.46 -24.42 24.58
N ALA A 336 11.83 -23.68 23.54
CA ALA A 336 10.91 -23.27 22.47
C ALA A 336 10.34 -24.51 21.74
N LEU A 337 11.18 -25.48 21.41
CA LEU A 337 10.75 -26.73 20.78
C LEU A 337 9.78 -27.50 21.68
N ARG A 338 10.07 -27.60 22.98
CA ARG A 338 9.18 -28.22 23.97
C ARG A 338 7.83 -27.50 24.06
N THR A 339 7.85 -26.18 24.10
CA THR A 339 6.62 -25.36 24.17
C THR A 339 5.75 -25.54 22.94
N VAL A 340 6.33 -25.51 21.72
CA VAL A 340 5.57 -25.69 20.46
C VAL A 340 4.95 -27.08 20.35
N LEU A 341 5.70 -28.12 20.74
CA LEU A 341 5.19 -29.48 20.68
C LEU A 341 4.12 -29.76 21.79
N GLY A 342 4.13 -28.95 22.86
CA GLY A 342 3.21 -29.06 23.99
C GLY A 342 1.99 -28.14 23.97
N ALA A 343 1.82 -27.31 22.90
CA ALA A 343 0.72 -26.35 22.83
C ALA A 343 0.06 -26.29 21.44
N ARG A 344 -1.21 -25.83 21.39
CA ARG A 344 -1.91 -25.58 20.12
C ARG A 344 -1.57 -24.24 19.50
N ALA A 345 -1.22 -23.28 20.31
CA ALA A 345 -0.72 -21.99 19.88
C ALA A 345 0.55 -21.66 20.66
N ALA A 346 1.58 -21.19 19.97
CA ALA A 346 2.83 -20.78 20.62
C ALA A 346 3.42 -19.57 19.89
N VAL A 347 4.17 -18.74 20.63
CA VAL A 347 4.91 -17.60 20.11
C VAL A 347 6.40 -17.81 20.37
N ILE A 348 7.21 -17.70 19.33
CA ILE A 348 8.68 -17.68 19.42
C ILE A 348 9.17 -16.30 19.07
N THR A 349 9.95 -15.68 19.94
CA THR A 349 10.54 -14.38 19.67
C THR A 349 12.07 -14.43 19.79
N GLY A 350 12.73 -13.47 19.15
CA GLY A 350 14.18 -13.32 19.25
C GLY A 350 14.73 -12.37 18.20
N GLY A 351 15.88 -11.77 18.52
CA GLY A 351 16.60 -10.86 17.65
C GLY A 351 17.37 -11.56 16.52
N PRO A 352 18.27 -10.85 15.84
CA PRO A 352 19.18 -11.44 14.86
C PRO A 352 20.17 -12.39 15.53
N GLY A 353 20.60 -13.43 14.80
CA GLY A 353 21.65 -14.34 15.25
C GLY A 353 21.29 -15.35 16.33
N VAL A 354 20.04 -15.36 16.86
CA VAL A 354 19.61 -16.32 17.90
C VAL A 354 19.12 -17.67 17.33
N GLY A 355 19.19 -17.86 16.02
CA GLY A 355 18.89 -19.13 15.37
C GLY A 355 17.42 -19.49 15.25
N LYS A 356 16.51 -18.50 15.07
CA LYS A 356 15.08 -18.76 14.78
C LYS A 356 14.89 -19.75 13.63
N THR A 357 15.62 -19.56 12.54
CA THR A 357 15.57 -20.43 11.36
C THR A 357 16.06 -21.85 11.62
N THR A 358 17.12 -21.99 12.42
CA THR A 358 17.64 -23.32 12.84
C THR A 358 16.62 -24.09 13.69
N LEU A 359 15.97 -23.38 14.62
CA LEU A 359 14.91 -23.95 15.44
C LEU A 359 13.72 -24.38 14.56
N LEU A 360 13.30 -23.53 13.63
CA LEU A 360 12.20 -23.83 12.73
C LEU A 360 12.50 -25.03 11.83
N ASP A 361 13.69 -25.12 11.23
CA ASP A 361 14.14 -26.27 10.45
C ASP A 361 14.09 -27.56 11.29
N SER A 362 14.57 -27.51 12.54
CA SER A 362 14.55 -28.65 13.45
C SER A 362 13.12 -29.09 13.78
N LEU A 363 12.23 -28.15 14.07
CA LEU A 363 10.81 -28.42 14.32
C LEU A 363 10.15 -29.07 13.10
N LEU A 364 10.33 -28.51 11.91
CA LEU A 364 9.71 -29.02 10.68
C LEU A 364 10.17 -30.44 10.34
N LYS A 365 11.43 -30.78 10.60
CA LYS A 365 11.93 -32.15 10.44
C LYS A 365 11.24 -33.15 11.38
N ILE A 366 11.00 -32.75 12.64
CA ILE A 366 10.26 -33.60 13.59
C ILE A 366 8.80 -33.77 13.10
N LEU A 367 8.14 -32.68 12.70
CA LEU A 367 6.77 -32.69 12.22
C LEU A 367 6.60 -33.55 10.96
N ALA A 368 7.53 -33.41 10.01
CA ALA A 368 7.54 -34.21 8.78
C ALA A 368 7.73 -35.71 9.06
N ALA A 369 8.62 -36.08 10.00
CA ALA A 369 8.81 -37.48 10.43
C ALA A 369 7.54 -38.05 11.09
N LYS A 370 6.71 -37.21 11.69
CA LYS A 370 5.42 -37.59 12.27
C LYS A 370 4.24 -37.45 11.30
N LYS A 371 4.49 -37.15 10.02
CA LYS A 371 3.48 -36.94 8.97
C LYS A 371 2.44 -35.87 9.31
N VAL A 372 2.83 -34.87 10.09
CA VAL A 372 2.00 -33.70 10.39
C VAL A 372 1.97 -32.79 9.17
N ARG A 373 0.79 -32.41 8.70
CA ARG A 373 0.62 -31.44 7.61
C ARG A 373 0.80 -30.02 8.16
N PHE A 374 1.73 -29.30 7.56
CA PHE A 374 1.96 -27.89 7.94
C PHE A 374 1.99 -26.98 6.75
N GLN A 375 1.57 -25.73 6.94
CA GLN A 375 1.65 -24.64 5.99
C GLN A 375 2.59 -23.56 6.53
N LEU A 376 3.52 -23.12 5.70
CA LEU A 376 4.48 -22.07 6.03
C LEU A 376 4.07 -20.78 5.34
N CYS A 377 4.00 -19.69 6.09
CA CYS A 377 3.65 -18.41 5.51
C CYS A 377 4.37 -17.23 6.21
N ALA A 378 4.40 -16.10 5.50
CA ALA A 378 4.93 -14.85 6.00
C ALA A 378 4.10 -13.67 5.46
N PRO A 379 4.19 -12.46 6.05
CA PRO A 379 3.46 -11.29 5.58
C PRO A 379 3.88 -10.81 4.18
N THR A 380 5.15 -11.00 3.81
CA THR A 380 5.73 -10.52 2.55
C THR A 380 6.25 -11.67 1.68
N GLY A 381 6.30 -11.44 0.36
CA GLY A 381 6.83 -12.42 -0.61
C GLY A 381 8.29 -12.79 -0.32
N ARG A 382 9.12 -11.81 0.02
CA ARG A 382 10.54 -12.03 0.35
C ARG A 382 10.75 -12.86 1.61
N ALA A 383 10.00 -12.56 2.67
CA ALA A 383 10.08 -13.36 3.90
C ALA A 383 9.63 -14.81 3.64
N ALA A 384 8.56 -15.00 2.86
CA ALA A 384 8.11 -16.33 2.45
C ALA A 384 9.15 -17.07 1.61
N LYS A 385 9.77 -16.41 0.61
CA LYS A 385 10.84 -16.99 -0.21
C LYS A 385 12.03 -17.43 0.67
N ARG A 386 12.49 -16.54 1.55
CA ARG A 386 13.59 -16.84 2.48
C ARG A 386 13.28 -18.01 3.42
N MET A 387 12.05 -18.05 3.93
CA MET A 387 11.57 -19.17 4.76
C MET A 387 11.61 -20.48 3.96
N GLY A 388 11.16 -20.46 2.70
CA GLY A 388 11.21 -21.62 1.82
C GLY A 388 12.63 -22.10 1.54
N GLU A 389 13.53 -21.19 1.18
CA GLU A 389 14.95 -21.50 0.92
C GLU A 389 15.66 -22.08 2.15
N SER A 390 15.37 -21.54 3.33
CA SER A 390 16.04 -21.94 4.57
C SER A 390 15.52 -23.26 5.17
N THR A 391 14.27 -23.61 4.90
CA THR A 391 13.62 -24.82 5.44
C THR A 391 13.54 -25.96 4.40
N GLY A 392 13.72 -25.65 3.11
CA GLY A 392 13.51 -26.60 2.03
C GLY A 392 12.03 -26.97 1.78
N HIS A 393 11.10 -26.25 2.39
CA HIS A 393 9.67 -26.47 2.24
C HIS A 393 8.99 -25.30 1.54
N ARG A 394 7.88 -25.56 0.85
CA ARG A 394 7.11 -24.50 0.21
C ARG A 394 6.56 -23.53 1.24
N ALA A 395 6.88 -22.26 1.09
CA ALA A 395 6.33 -21.17 1.87
C ALA A 395 5.65 -20.14 0.94
N GLN A 396 4.67 -19.41 1.44
CA GLN A 396 3.91 -18.43 0.65
C GLN A 396 3.49 -17.25 1.52
N THR A 397 2.97 -16.18 0.91
CA THR A 397 2.43 -15.07 1.69
C THR A 397 1.14 -15.48 2.39
N ILE A 398 0.82 -14.85 3.54
CA ILE A 398 -0.46 -15.06 4.23
C ILE A 398 -1.63 -14.79 3.26
N HIS A 399 -1.55 -13.74 2.43
CA HIS A 399 -2.57 -13.41 1.44
C HIS A 399 -2.78 -14.55 0.42
N ARG A 400 -1.69 -15.17 -0.04
CA ARG A 400 -1.77 -16.31 -0.98
C ARG A 400 -2.29 -17.57 -0.29
N LEU A 401 -1.90 -17.80 0.96
CA LEU A 401 -2.40 -18.92 1.76
C LEU A 401 -3.91 -18.82 1.95
N LEU A 402 -4.42 -17.61 2.20
CA LEU A 402 -5.84 -17.36 2.40
C LEU A 402 -6.64 -17.17 1.10
N GLU A 403 -5.99 -17.19 -0.07
CA GLU A 403 -6.59 -16.98 -1.40
C GLU A 403 -7.34 -15.64 -1.47
N PHE A 404 -6.59 -14.52 -1.53
CA PHE A 404 -7.15 -13.17 -1.64
C PHE A 404 -8.01 -13.03 -2.90
N LEU A 405 -9.21 -12.45 -2.76
CA LEU A 405 -10.17 -12.25 -3.84
C LEU A 405 -10.09 -10.83 -4.39
N PRO A 406 -10.17 -10.64 -5.74
CA PRO A 406 -10.18 -9.30 -6.35
C PRO A 406 -11.34 -8.41 -5.86
N SER A 407 -12.47 -9.03 -5.48
CA SER A 407 -13.63 -8.35 -4.88
C SER A 407 -13.40 -7.92 -3.42
N GLY A 408 -12.23 -8.19 -2.86
CA GLY A 408 -11.89 -7.97 -1.47
C GLY A 408 -12.17 -9.19 -0.58
N GLY A 409 -11.39 -9.30 0.51
CA GLY A 409 -11.47 -10.43 1.43
C GLY A 409 -10.71 -11.67 0.97
N PHE A 410 -11.03 -12.82 1.58
CA PHE A 410 -10.32 -14.08 1.37
C PHE A 410 -11.33 -15.22 1.13
N LYS A 411 -10.94 -16.17 0.28
CA LYS A 411 -11.73 -17.38 0.03
C LYS A 411 -11.66 -18.33 1.24
N SER A 412 -10.47 -18.47 1.83
CA SER A 412 -10.29 -19.25 3.04
C SER A 412 -10.91 -18.57 4.26
N GLY A 413 -11.70 -19.30 5.01
CA GLY A 413 -12.45 -18.80 6.16
C GLY A 413 -13.25 -19.91 6.83
N PRO A 414 -14.25 -19.57 7.69
CA PRO A 414 -15.02 -20.59 8.43
C PRO A 414 -15.71 -21.63 7.57
N LYS A 415 -16.17 -21.26 6.35
CA LYS A 415 -16.81 -22.16 5.42
C LYS A 415 -15.81 -22.99 4.60
N HIS A 416 -14.61 -22.48 4.43
CA HIS A 416 -13.53 -23.11 3.67
C HIS A 416 -12.22 -23.01 4.48
N PRO A 417 -12.09 -23.79 5.60
CA PRO A 417 -10.90 -23.73 6.43
C PRO A 417 -9.69 -24.31 5.69
N LEU A 418 -8.49 -23.91 6.13
CA LEU A 418 -7.24 -24.42 5.59
C LEU A 418 -7.11 -25.94 5.84
N ASP A 419 -6.67 -26.69 4.85
CA ASP A 419 -6.37 -28.11 4.97
C ASP A 419 -4.95 -28.32 5.55
N THR A 420 -4.82 -28.16 6.85
CA THR A 420 -3.54 -28.26 7.56
C THR A 420 -3.73 -28.62 9.03
N ASP A 421 -2.69 -29.16 9.64
CA ASP A 421 -2.64 -29.43 11.08
C ASP A 421 -1.94 -28.32 11.86
N LEU A 422 -1.01 -27.59 11.20
CA LEU A 422 -0.28 -26.48 11.78
C LEU A 422 -0.07 -25.38 10.73
N VAL A 423 -0.30 -24.14 11.11
CA VAL A 423 0.14 -22.95 10.37
C VAL A 423 1.33 -22.33 11.11
N VAL A 424 2.40 -22.10 10.37
CA VAL A 424 3.59 -21.38 10.87
C VAL A 424 3.67 -20.04 10.19
N VAL A 425 3.73 -18.96 10.96
CA VAL A 425 3.85 -17.59 10.47
C VAL A 425 5.20 -17.03 10.90
N ASP A 426 6.07 -16.74 9.96
CA ASP A 426 7.34 -16.03 10.22
C ASP A 426 7.19 -14.52 10.00
N GLU A 427 8.12 -13.71 10.51
CA GLU A 427 8.10 -12.23 10.49
C GLU A 427 6.77 -11.68 11.03
N PHE A 428 6.25 -12.30 12.09
CA PHE A 428 4.91 -12.00 12.65
C PHE A 428 4.77 -10.57 13.18
N SER A 429 5.86 -9.88 13.49
CA SER A 429 5.83 -8.45 13.89
C SER A 429 5.15 -7.54 12.85
N MET A 430 5.10 -7.96 11.57
CA MET A 430 4.46 -7.22 10.48
C MET A 430 2.96 -7.51 10.31
N VAL A 431 2.39 -8.45 11.08
CA VAL A 431 0.98 -8.86 10.94
C VAL A 431 0.09 -7.93 11.76
N ASP A 432 -0.87 -7.28 11.09
CA ASP A 432 -1.86 -6.42 11.71
C ASP A 432 -3.12 -7.17 12.20
N VAL A 433 -4.01 -6.46 12.88
CA VAL A 433 -5.25 -7.03 13.43
C VAL A 433 -6.18 -7.58 12.33
N PRO A 434 -6.46 -6.91 11.21
CA PRO A 434 -7.30 -7.45 10.15
C PRO A 434 -6.76 -8.74 9.53
N LEU A 435 -5.45 -8.79 9.26
CA LEU A 435 -4.82 -9.97 8.67
C LEU A 435 -4.79 -11.14 9.63
N MET A 436 -4.45 -10.90 10.90
CA MET A 436 -4.50 -11.93 11.96
C MET A 436 -5.91 -12.48 12.16
N ALA A 437 -6.93 -11.60 12.18
CA ALA A 437 -8.32 -12.04 12.31
C ALA A 437 -8.75 -12.92 11.13
N SER A 438 -8.29 -12.59 9.91
CA SER A 438 -8.56 -13.39 8.72
C SER A 438 -7.88 -14.76 8.80
N LEU A 439 -6.64 -14.82 9.27
CA LEU A 439 -5.92 -16.06 9.52
C LEU A 439 -6.63 -16.92 10.57
N CYS A 440 -7.05 -16.31 11.69
CA CYS A 440 -7.79 -17.01 12.74
C CYS A 440 -9.10 -17.62 12.24
N ARG A 441 -9.84 -16.90 11.38
CA ARG A 441 -11.07 -17.42 10.76
C ARG A 441 -10.83 -18.61 9.83
N ALA A 442 -9.67 -18.67 9.19
CA ALA A 442 -9.32 -19.73 8.25
C ALA A 442 -8.69 -20.96 8.91
N LEU A 443 -8.27 -20.86 10.17
CA LEU A 443 -7.72 -22.00 10.91
C LEU A 443 -8.79 -23.10 11.10
N PRO A 444 -8.47 -24.37 10.79
CA PRO A 444 -9.40 -25.46 11.07
C PRO A 444 -9.61 -25.63 12.58
N PRO A 445 -10.79 -26.14 13.01
CA PRO A 445 -11.10 -26.31 14.44
C PRO A 445 -10.04 -27.09 15.21
N ALA A 446 -9.44 -28.09 14.58
CA ALA A 446 -8.37 -28.90 15.14
C ALA A 446 -6.96 -28.42 14.80
N GLY A 447 -6.81 -27.27 14.15
CA GLY A 447 -5.52 -26.70 13.75
C GLY A 447 -4.70 -26.17 14.92
N SER A 448 -3.40 -26.00 14.67
CA SER A 448 -2.43 -25.38 15.58
C SER A 448 -1.80 -24.17 14.92
N LEU A 449 -1.22 -23.27 15.70
CA LEU A 449 -0.64 -22.02 15.23
C LEU A 449 0.71 -21.76 15.89
N LEU A 450 1.74 -21.53 15.08
CA LEU A 450 3.05 -21.08 15.53
C LEU A 450 3.35 -19.71 14.94
N LEU A 451 3.62 -18.75 15.81
CA LEU A 451 3.96 -17.37 15.47
C LEU A 451 5.43 -17.11 15.79
N VAL A 452 6.19 -16.72 14.77
CA VAL A 452 7.64 -16.44 14.90
C VAL A 452 7.89 -14.98 14.53
N GLY A 453 8.55 -14.21 15.40
CA GLY A 453 8.77 -12.79 15.14
C GLY A 453 9.81 -12.15 16.03
N ASP A 454 10.02 -10.88 15.81
CA ASP A 454 10.92 -10.05 16.58
C ASP A 454 10.19 -8.79 17.08
N PRO A 455 9.85 -8.69 18.38
CA PRO A 455 9.08 -7.56 18.91
C PRO A 455 9.86 -6.25 18.95
N ASP A 456 11.18 -6.31 18.76
CA ASP A 456 12.05 -5.14 18.80
C ASP A 456 12.17 -4.47 17.39
N GLN A 457 11.69 -5.15 16.32
CA GLN A 457 11.57 -4.57 14.98
C GLN A 457 10.38 -3.61 14.86
N LEU A 458 10.29 -2.96 13.69
CA LEU A 458 9.12 -2.13 13.35
C LEU A 458 7.83 -2.95 13.42
N PRO A 459 6.76 -2.40 14.02
CA PRO A 459 5.46 -3.05 14.05
C PRO A 459 4.82 -3.07 12.65
N SER A 460 3.65 -3.73 12.54
CA SER A 460 2.83 -3.72 11.33
C SER A 460 2.54 -2.30 10.86
N VAL A 461 2.44 -2.08 9.55
CA VAL A 461 1.97 -0.79 9.00
C VAL A 461 0.47 -0.61 9.27
N GLY A 462 -0.31 -1.68 9.19
CA GLY A 462 -1.74 -1.68 9.50
C GLY A 462 -2.04 -1.61 11.01
N PRO A 463 -3.33 -1.52 11.38
CA PRO A 463 -3.77 -1.25 12.73
C PRO A 463 -3.55 -2.44 13.70
N GLY A 464 -3.20 -2.09 14.92
CA GLY A 464 -2.95 -3.00 16.04
C GLY A 464 -1.50 -3.44 16.18
N SER A 465 -1.18 -3.99 17.34
CA SER A 465 0.16 -4.49 17.71
C SER A 465 0.07 -5.93 18.20
N VAL A 466 -0.42 -6.83 17.33
CA VAL A 466 -0.82 -8.21 17.72
C VAL A 466 0.29 -8.94 18.45
N LEU A 467 1.54 -8.92 17.98
CA LEU A 467 2.66 -9.58 18.63
C LEU A 467 2.91 -9.02 20.04
N SER A 468 2.93 -7.70 20.18
CA SER A 468 3.16 -7.04 21.47
C SER A 468 2.03 -7.34 22.46
N ASP A 469 0.77 -7.31 22.00
CA ASP A 469 -0.40 -7.59 22.84
C ASP A 469 -0.43 -9.07 23.29
N LEU A 470 -0.05 -10.00 22.40
CA LEU A 470 0.09 -11.41 22.73
C LEU A 470 1.15 -11.66 23.81
N LEU A 471 2.30 -11.03 23.66
CA LEU A 471 3.39 -11.17 24.65
C LEU A 471 3.03 -10.54 25.99
N ALA A 472 2.39 -9.38 25.99
CA ALA A 472 1.99 -8.68 27.20
C ALA A 472 0.84 -9.38 27.95
N SER A 473 -0.10 -10.01 27.24
CA SER A 473 -1.24 -10.69 27.84
C SER A 473 -0.88 -12.04 28.47
N GLY A 474 0.18 -12.70 28.00
CA GLY A 474 0.49 -14.07 28.40
C GLY A 474 -0.56 -15.13 28.00
N ALA A 475 -1.55 -14.77 27.17
CA ALA A 475 -2.65 -15.65 26.76
C ALA A 475 -2.20 -16.87 25.94
N VAL A 476 -1.05 -16.78 25.31
CA VAL A 476 -0.44 -17.86 24.50
C VAL A 476 0.98 -18.11 25.03
N PRO A 477 1.39 -19.37 25.24
CA PRO A 477 2.76 -19.70 25.61
C PRO A 477 3.78 -19.07 24.69
N SER A 478 4.73 -18.34 25.25
CA SER A 478 5.77 -17.64 24.49
C SER A 478 7.17 -17.97 25.00
N VAL A 479 8.11 -18.10 24.08
CA VAL A 479 9.53 -18.29 24.41
C VAL A 479 10.36 -17.27 23.67
N ARG A 480 11.26 -16.61 24.40
CA ARG A 480 12.24 -15.70 23.86
C ARG A 480 13.57 -16.41 23.72
N LEU A 481 14.10 -16.47 22.49
CA LEU A 481 15.44 -16.96 22.22
C LEU A 481 16.46 -15.89 22.65
N THR A 482 17.37 -16.26 23.52
CA THR A 482 18.31 -15.32 24.17
C THR A 482 19.77 -15.56 23.78
N GLU A 483 20.12 -16.79 23.47
CA GLU A 483 21.50 -17.16 23.19
C GLU A 483 21.90 -16.72 21.77
N ILE A 484 22.96 -15.94 21.69
CA ILE A 484 23.60 -15.56 20.45
C ILE A 484 24.63 -16.65 20.11
N PHE A 485 24.59 -17.21 18.91
CA PHE A 485 25.56 -18.24 18.51
C PHE A 485 26.96 -17.65 18.32
N ARG A 486 28.02 -18.44 18.64
CA ARG A 486 29.42 -18.02 18.58
C ARG A 486 29.80 -17.26 17.30
N GLN A 487 29.32 -17.67 16.14
CA GLN A 487 29.56 -16.96 14.89
C GLN A 487 28.92 -15.56 14.86
N ALA A 488 27.77 -15.40 15.54
CA ALA A 488 27.07 -14.15 15.65
C ALA A 488 27.60 -13.27 16.81
N GLU A 489 28.23 -13.84 17.85
CA GLU A 489 28.88 -13.09 18.92
C GLU A 489 30.08 -12.28 18.42
N ALA A 490 30.80 -12.79 17.42
CA ALA A 490 31.89 -12.06 16.80
C ALA A 490 31.43 -10.89 15.91
N SER A 491 30.16 -10.92 15.44
CA SER A 491 29.59 -9.89 14.58
C SER A 491 29.30 -8.60 15.35
N ARG A 492 29.88 -7.51 14.88
CA ARG A 492 29.58 -6.17 15.40
C ARG A 492 28.19 -5.68 14.98
N ILE A 493 27.64 -6.19 13.86
CA ILE A 493 26.25 -5.92 13.44
C ILE A 493 25.29 -6.40 14.54
N VAL A 494 25.48 -7.64 15.03
CA VAL A 494 24.66 -8.24 16.07
C VAL A 494 24.81 -7.49 17.40
N ARG A 495 26.05 -7.12 17.77
CA ARG A 495 26.33 -6.31 18.96
C ARG A 495 25.69 -4.93 18.86
N ALA A 496 25.85 -4.24 17.73
CA ALA A 496 25.26 -2.92 17.51
C ALA A 496 23.71 -2.98 17.57
N ALA A 497 23.08 -3.99 16.97
CA ALA A 497 21.65 -4.22 17.10
C ALA A 497 21.24 -4.43 18.55
N HIS A 498 22.00 -5.23 19.30
CA HIS A 498 21.76 -5.47 20.72
C HIS A 498 21.91 -4.20 21.56
N ASP A 499 22.92 -3.38 21.31
CA ASP A 499 23.12 -2.10 22.00
C ASP A 499 21.98 -1.12 21.72
N VAL A 500 21.60 -0.96 20.45
CA VAL A 500 20.46 -0.12 20.07
C VAL A 500 19.18 -0.58 20.78
N ARG A 501 18.91 -1.88 20.79
CA ARG A 501 17.76 -2.47 21.47
C ARG A 501 17.70 -2.09 22.96
N HIS A 502 18.87 -2.05 23.64
CA HIS A 502 18.99 -1.70 25.06
C HIS A 502 19.16 -0.19 25.32
N GLY A 503 19.02 0.66 24.30
CA GLY A 503 19.16 2.10 24.42
C GLY A 503 20.60 2.57 24.57
N ARG A 504 21.58 1.74 24.19
CA ARG A 504 22.99 2.08 24.18
C ARG A 504 23.42 2.45 22.76
N VAL A 505 24.17 3.52 22.64
CA VAL A 505 24.77 3.93 21.36
C VAL A 505 25.86 2.92 21.01
N PRO A 506 25.80 2.30 19.80
CA PRO A 506 26.84 1.37 19.38
C PRO A 506 28.22 2.02 19.36
N GLU A 507 29.24 1.27 19.75
CA GLU A 507 30.62 1.73 19.70
C GLU A 507 31.10 1.99 18.27
N GLU A 508 31.84 3.09 18.07
CA GLU A 508 32.50 3.38 16.79
C GLU A 508 33.59 2.33 16.55
N ALA A 509 33.54 1.67 15.39
CA ALA A 509 34.56 0.68 15.05
C ALA A 509 35.88 1.42 14.70
N ALA A 510 36.87 1.29 15.53
CA ALA A 510 38.23 1.75 15.24
C ALA A 510 39.03 0.79 14.34
N GLU A 511 38.56 -0.47 14.18
CA GLU A 511 39.28 -1.54 13.48
C GLU A 511 38.96 -1.58 11.98
N LYS A 512 40.01 -1.62 11.15
CA LYS A 512 39.89 -1.91 9.73
C LYS A 512 39.36 -3.36 9.56
N GLY A 513 38.18 -3.52 8.95
CA GLY A 513 37.63 -4.85 8.69
C GLY A 513 36.33 -5.16 9.43
N ALA A 514 35.88 -4.32 10.36
CA ALA A 514 34.63 -4.51 11.09
C ALA A 514 33.41 -4.60 10.15
N ASP A 515 32.45 -5.49 10.48
CA ASP A 515 31.18 -5.66 9.75
C ASP A 515 30.14 -4.58 10.10
N PHE A 516 30.39 -3.75 11.11
CA PHE A 516 29.57 -2.56 11.47
C PHE A 516 30.48 -1.32 11.62
N ALA A 517 30.05 -0.19 11.08
CA ALA A 517 30.73 1.10 11.25
C ALA A 517 29.72 2.26 11.36
N PHE A 518 30.05 3.24 12.22
CA PHE A 518 29.41 4.55 12.21
C PHE A 518 30.40 5.57 11.65
N LEU A 519 30.00 6.27 10.58
CA LEU A 519 30.82 7.29 9.92
C LEU A 519 30.19 8.66 10.12
N HIS A 520 30.81 9.45 10.97
CA HIS A 520 30.33 10.78 11.37
C HIS A 520 30.46 11.81 10.25
N ARG A 521 29.36 12.52 9.96
CA ARG A 521 29.28 13.76 9.18
C ARG A 521 28.17 14.64 9.74
N GLU A 522 28.37 15.97 9.73
CA GLU A 522 27.35 16.91 10.22
C GLU A 522 26.40 17.35 9.11
N GLU A 523 26.94 17.70 7.93
CA GLU A 523 26.15 18.29 6.88
C GLU A 523 25.44 17.21 6.02
N PRO A 524 24.14 17.37 5.73
CA PRO A 524 23.38 16.41 4.92
C PRO A 524 24.00 16.15 3.54
N GLU A 525 24.57 17.17 2.90
CA GLU A 525 25.24 17.06 1.61
C GLU A 525 26.53 16.22 1.69
N GLU A 526 27.25 16.30 2.79
CA GLU A 526 28.42 15.46 3.06
C GLU A 526 28.03 14.02 3.32
N ILE A 527 26.91 13.81 4.04
CA ILE A 527 26.34 12.47 4.25
C ILE A 527 25.95 11.87 2.89
N ALA A 528 25.25 12.61 2.03
CA ALA A 528 24.86 12.13 0.70
C ALA A 528 26.08 11.76 -0.16
N ARG A 529 27.12 12.62 -0.19
CA ARG A 529 28.39 12.33 -0.90
C ARG A 529 29.09 11.09 -0.34
N LEU A 530 29.10 10.92 0.99
CA LEU A 530 29.65 9.74 1.63
C LEU A 530 28.88 8.47 1.25
N VAL A 531 27.56 8.51 1.25
CA VAL A 531 26.70 7.37 0.81
C VAL A 531 27.03 6.97 -0.61
N LEU A 532 27.12 7.94 -1.55
CA LEU A 532 27.46 7.67 -2.95
C LEU A 532 28.85 7.00 -3.08
N ARG A 533 29.85 7.53 -2.37
CA ARG A 533 31.23 6.98 -2.37
C ARG A 533 31.27 5.58 -1.78
N LEU A 534 30.58 5.33 -0.66
CA LEU A 534 30.48 4.01 -0.04
C LEU A 534 29.90 2.99 -1.01
N VAL A 535 28.77 3.30 -1.63
CA VAL A 535 28.06 2.38 -2.53
C VAL A 535 28.84 2.14 -3.82
N ARG A 536 29.40 3.20 -4.43
CA ARG A 536 30.06 3.10 -5.73
C ARG A 536 31.47 2.51 -5.66
N GLU A 537 32.23 2.85 -4.58
CA GLU A 537 33.68 2.62 -4.56
C GLU A 537 34.15 1.79 -3.38
N GLU A 538 33.85 2.21 -2.13
CA GLU A 538 34.50 1.63 -0.96
C GLU A 538 34.01 0.21 -0.64
N ILE A 539 32.69 -0.03 -0.68
CA ILE A 539 32.11 -1.35 -0.39
C ILE A 539 32.47 -2.35 -1.47
N PRO A 540 32.31 -2.05 -2.80
CA PRO A 540 32.76 -2.94 -3.86
C PRO A 540 34.25 -3.27 -3.79
N LYS A 541 35.10 -2.28 -3.55
CA LYS A 541 36.55 -2.43 -3.42
C LYS A 541 36.96 -3.32 -2.25
N ARG A 542 36.25 -3.17 -1.11
CA ARG A 542 36.57 -3.88 0.12
C ARG A 542 36.09 -5.32 0.15
N LEU A 543 34.87 -5.57 -0.36
CA LEU A 543 34.17 -6.85 -0.20
C LEU A 543 33.94 -7.58 -1.53
N GLY A 544 34.30 -7.00 -2.67
CA GLY A 544 34.00 -7.59 -3.98
C GLY A 544 32.51 -7.66 -4.33
N LEU A 545 31.68 -6.83 -3.67
CA LEU A 545 30.23 -6.82 -3.85
C LEU A 545 29.82 -5.97 -5.05
N ASP A 546 28.79 -6.41 -5.78
CA ASP A 546 28.16 -5.62 -6.84
C ASP A 546 27.36 -4.45 -6.23
N PRO A 547 27.67 -3.18 -6.62
CA PRO A 547 27.05 -2.02 -6.01
C PRO A 547 25.54 -1.91 -6.24
N VAL A 548 25.02 -2.51 -7.32
CA VAL A 548 23.61 -2.49 -7.66
C VAL A 548 22.87 -3.66 -7.01
N ARG A 549 23.43 -4.86 -7.12
CA ARG A 549 22.80 -6.08 -6.63
C ARG A 549 22.91 -6.25 -5.11
N ASP A 550 24.13 -6.06 -4.57
CA ASP A 550 24.48 -6.51 -3.23
C ASP A 550 24.46 -5.40 -2.17
N VAL A 551 24.48 -4.13 -2.59
CA VAL A 551 24.44 -2.99 -1.68
C VAL A 551 23.05 -2.36 -1.69
N GLN A 552 22.53 -2.07 -0.48
CA GLN A 552 21.25 -1.41 -0.31
C GLN A 552 21.36 -0.20 0.58
N VAL A 553 20.88 0.96 0.09
CA VAL A 553 20.71 2.14 0.92
C VAL A 553 19.32 2.09 1.57
N LEU A 554 19.28 2.22 2.90
CA LEU A 554 18.05 2.21 3.70
C LEU A 554 17.84 3.59 4.33
N ALA A 555 16.95 4.39 3.77
CA ALA A 555 16.68 5.74 4.26
C ALA A 555 15.43 5.80 5.14
N PRO A 556 15.41 6.63 6.19
CA PRO A 556 14.26 6.81 7.06
C PRO A 556 13.04 7.43 6.36
N MET A 557 13.23 8.36 5.40
CA MET A 557 12.16 9.18 4.83
C MET A 557 12.23 9.29 3.30
N HIS A 558 11.10 9.68 2.69
CA HIS A 558 10.97 9.78 1.23
C HIS A 558 11.47 11.11 0.66
N ARG A 559 11.32 12.21 1.39
CA ARG A 559 11.63 13.58 0.93
C ARG A 559 12.84 14.15 1.68
N GLY A 560 13.42 15.24 1.14
CA GLY A 560 14.59 15.91 1.69
C GLY A 560 15.89 15.44 1.02
N SER A 561 17.01 16.12 1.29
CA SER A 561 18.33 15.87 0.67
C SER A 561 18.86 14.45 0.90
N LEU A 562 18.51 13.82 2.02
CA LEU A 562 18.78 12.40 2.33
C LEU A 562 17.53 11.51 2.18
N GLY A 563 16.51 11.99 1.46
CA GLY A 563 15.30 11.23 1.16
C GLY A 563 15.52 10.22 0.03
N ILE A 564 14.67 9.21 0.01
CA ILE A 564 14.73 8.10 -0.97
C ILE A 564 14.75 8.62 -2.40
N ARG A 565 13.95 9.64 -2.73
CA ARG A 565 13.84 10.17 -4.08
C ARG A 565 15.16 10.77 -4.56
N GLU A 566 15.75 11.66 -3.77
CA GLU A 566 17.02 12.32 -4.10
C GLU A 566 18.18 11.33 -4.14
N LEU A 567 18.22 10.41 -3.18
CA LEU A 567 19.23 9.35 -3.14
C LEU A 567 19.12 8.41 -4.36
N ASN A 568 17.91 8.02 -4.78
CA ASN A 568 17.74 7.21 -5.98
C ASN A 568 18.21 7.93 -7.25
N THR A 569 17.88 9.22 -7.40
CA THR A 569 18.36 10.04 -8.53
C THR A 569 19.88 10.10 -8.57
N ALA A 570 20.51 10.39 -7.43
CA ALA A 570 21.95 10.51 -7.33
C ALA A 570 22.68 9.16 -7.54
N LEU A 571 22.15 8.09 -6.94
CA LEU A 571 22.72 6.73 -7.09
C LEU A 571 22.55 6.20 -8.50
N GLN A 572 21.39 6.42 -9.16
CA GLN A 572 21.19 6.07 -10.55
C GLN A 572 22.21 6.77 -11.46
N ALA A 573 22.39 8.09 -11.28
CA ALA A 573 23.38 8.85 -12.05
C ALA A 573 24.83 8.34 -11.83
N ALA A 574 25.15 7.92 -10.59
CA ALA A 574 26.49 7.44 -10.26
C ALA A 574 26.77 6.00 -10.72
N LEU A 575 25.77 5.11 -10.66
CA LEU A 575 25.93 3.67 -10.90
C LEU A 575 25.50 3.25 -12.31
N ASN A 576 24.49 3.91 -12.86
CA ASN A 576 23.96 3.65 -14.19
C ASN A 576 23.74 4.97 -14.96
N PRO A 577 24.81 5.70 -15.32
CA PRO A 577 24.70 6.97 -16.06
C PRO A 577 24.06 6.76 -17.44
N PRO A 578 23.44 7.81 -18.02
CA PRO A 578 22.88 7.70 -19.36
C PRO A 578 23.98 7.38 -20.38
N ARG A 579 23.67 6.50 -21.33
CA ARG A 579 24.56 6.07 -22.40
C ARG A 579 23.83 6.15 -23.74
N ALA A 580 24.52 6.59 -24.78
CA ALA A 580 23.94 6.73 -26.12
C ALA A 580 23.50 5.37 -26.74
N ASP A 581 24.13 4.26 -26.30
CA ASP A 581 23.86 2.90 -26.75
C ASP A 581 22.72 2.20 -26.00
N ARG A 582 22.13 2.86 -24.99
CA ARG A 582 21.07 2.26 -24.17
C ARG A 582 19.82 3.15 -24.12
N PRO A 583 18.63 2.59 -24.36
CA PRO A 583 17.40 3.36 -24.29
C PRO A 583 17.12 3.80 -22.85
N GLU A 584 16.71 5.06 -22.70
CA GLU A 584 16.17 5.66 -21.49
C GLU A 584 14.71 6.03 -21.77
N ILE A 585 13.83 5.71 -20.86
CA ILE A 585 12.44 6.15 -20.92
C ILE A 585 12.08 6.93 -19.65
N GLU A 586 11.21 7.91 -19.78
CA GLU A 586 10.63 8.63 -18.66
C GLU A 586 9.14 8.37 -18.59
N ARG A 587 8.67 7.84 -17.44
CA ARG A 587 7.26 7.56 -17.17
C ARG A 587 6.91 7.98 -15.74
N PHE A 588 5.77 8.60 -15.58
CA PHE A 588 5.27 9.06 -14.27
C PHE A 588 6.30 9.92 -13.48
N GLY A 589 7.14 10.68 -14.19
CA GLY A 589 8.20 11.50 -13.60
C GLY A 589 9.43 10.70 -13.12
N THR A 590 9.53 9.42 -13.51
CA THR A 590 10.65 8.53 -13.19
C THR A 590 11.37 8.11 -14.46
N LYS A 591 12.71 8.12 -14.42
CA LYS A 591 13.56 7.65 -15.50
C LYS A 591 13.95 6.21 -15.27
N PHE A 592 13.79 5.39 -16.29
CA PHE A 592 14.21 3.98 -16.29
C PHE A 592 15.25 3.73 -17.39
N ARG A 593 16.28 2.97 -17.06
CA ARG A 593 17.37 2.53 -17.93
C ARG A 593 17.60 1.05 -17.79
N ALA A 594 18.03 0.38 -18.83
CA ALA A 594 18.50 -1.00 -18.73
C ALA A 594 19.65 -1.08 -17.71
N GLY A 595 19.54 -1.99 -16.76
CA GLY A 595 20.47 -2.15 -15.64
C GLY A 595 20.00 -1.51 -14.32
N ASP A 596 18.95 -0.69 -14.32
CA ASP A 596 18.44 -0.07 -13.10
C ASP A 596 17.91 -1.10 -12.10
N LYS A 597 18.18 -0.84 -10.82
CA LYS A 597 17.57 -1.54 -9.71
C LYS A 597 16.20 -0.94 -9.42
N VAL A 598 15.18 -1.78 -9.38
CA VAL A 598 13.79 -1.35 -9.23
C VAL A 598 13.06 -2.18 -8.17
N LEU A 599 11.97 -1.62 -7.65
CA LEU A 599 11.11 -2.23 -6.64
C LEU A 599 9.67 -2.26 -7.16
N GLN A 600 9.00 -3.40 -7.05
CA GLN A 600 7.56 -3.51 -7.21
C GLN A 600 6.83 -2.84 -6.03
N THR A 601 5.86 -1.98 -6.31
CA THR A 601 5.15 -1.19 -5.27
C THR A 601 3.78 -1.74 -4.92
N ARG A 602 3.24 -2.64 -5.74
CA ARG A 602 1.93 -3.29 -5.57
C ARG A 602 2.03 -4.78 -5.81
N ASN A 603 1.07 -5.55 -5.26
CA ASN A 603 0.97 -6.96 -5.61
C ASN A 603 0.35 -7.10 -7.00
N ASN A 604 1.05 -7.79 -7.90
CA ASN A 604 0.53 -8.17 -9.20
C ASN A 604 0.51 -9.71 -9.26
N TYR A 605 -0.68 -10.26 -9.04
CA TYR A 605 -0.87 -11.72 -8.95
C TYR A 605 -0.77 -12.41 -10.30
N ASP A 606 -1.14 -11.72 -11.39
CA ASP A 606 -1.06 -12.25 -12.76
C ASP A 606 0.40 -12.39 -13.21
N LYS A 607 1.23 -11.43 -12.84
CA LYS A 607 2.67 -11.43 -13.08
C LYS A 607 3.45 -12.16 -11.98
N GLU A 608 2.79 -12.59 -10.92
CA GLU A 608 3.40 -13.21 -9.72
C GLU A 608 4.54 -12.37 -9.11
N VAL A 609 4.43 -11.04 -9.13
CA VAL A 609 5.37 -10.10 -8.50
C VAL A 609 4.66 -9.37 -7.38
N PHE A 610 5.33 -9.24 -6.24
CA PHE A 610 4.69 -8.73 -5.04
C PHE A 610 5.31 -7.42 -4.57
N ASN A 611 4.53 -6.66 -3.81
CA ASN A 611 5.02 -5.43 -3.19
C ASN A 611 6.28 -5.72 -2.36
N GLY A 612 7.34 -4.98 -2.64
CA GLY A 612 8.65 -5.16 -2.01
C GLY A 612 9.64 -6.02 -2.82
N ASP A 613 9.21 -6.68 -3.89
CA ASP A 613 10.13 -7.44 -4.74
C ASP A 613 11.09 -6.48 -5.46
N ILE A 614 12.39 -6.76 -5.35
CA ILE A 614 13.42 -5.99 -6.06
C ILE A 614 13.80 -6.76 -7.33
N GLY A 615 13.80 -6.02 -8.44
CA GLY A 615 14.22 -6.50 -9.74
C GLY A 615 15.28 -5.61 -10.36
N ARG A 616 15.73 -6.01 -11.54
CA ARG A 616 16.63 -5.25 -12.39
C ARG A 616 16.03 -5.09 -13.78
N VAL A 617 16.02 -3.88 -14.31
CA VAL A 617 15.60 -3.64 -15.69
C VAL A 617 16.57 -4.36 -16.62
N ALA A 618 16.10 -5.42 -17.28
CA ALA A 618 16.90 -6.24 -18.17
C ALA A 618 17.00 -5.64 -19.58
N ALA A 619 15.87 -5.12 -20.10
CA ALA A 619 15.78 -4.50 -21.41
C ALA A 619 14.61 -3.51 -21.47
N ILE A 620 14.72 -2.54 -22.37
CA ILE A 620 13.66 -1.61 -22.73
C ILE A 620 13.46 -1.72 -24.23
N ASP A 621 12.25 -2.05 -24.66
CA ASP A 621 11.82 -2.04 -26.06
C ASP A 621 10.94 -0.82 -26.29
N ALA A 622 11.49 0.18 -26.99
CA ALA A 622 10.78 1.41 -27.25
C ALA A 622 9.69 1.25 -28.32
N ASP A 623 9.90 0.33 -29.27
CA ASP A 623 8.97 0.07 -30.38
C ASP A 623 7.77 -0.72 -29.91
N ALA A 624 8.00 -1.79 -29.14
CA ALA A 624 6.94 -2.57 -28.49
C ALA A 624 6.31 -1.84 -27.28
N ARG A 625 6.96 -0.77 -26.78
CA ARG A 625 6.58 -0.02 -25.57
C ARG A 625 6.55 -0.90 -24.31
N GLU A 626 7.56 -1.74 -24.15
CA GLU A 626 7.69 -2.71 -23.08
C GLU A 626 9.00 -2.56 -22.33
N VAL A 627 8.97 -2.93 -21.04
CA VAL A 627 10.15 -3.03 -20.18
C VAL A 627 10.21 -4.44 -19.60
N GLY A 628 11.28 -5.14 -19.89
CA GLY A 628 11.59 -6.43 -19.26
C GLY A 628 12.34 -6.22 -17.94
N ILE A 629 11.80 -6.70 -16.83
CA ILE A 629 12.41 -6.64 -15.51
C ILE A 629 12.70 -8.06 -15.03
N ASP A 630 13.92 -8.27 -14.57
CA ASP A 630 14.35 -9.55 -13.97
C ASP A 630 14.17 -9.50 -12.45
N PHE A 631 13.30 -10.33 -11.91
CA PHE A 631 13.10 -10.55 -10.48
C PHE A 631 13.70 -11.92 -10.10
N ASP A 632 14.93 -11.92 -9.62
CA ASP A 632 15.64 -13.14 -9.15
C ASP A 632 15.69 -14.28 -10.20
N GLY A 633 16.01 -13.97 -11.46
CA GLY A 633 16.12 -14.91 -12.57
C GLY A 633 14.81 -15.13 -13.34
N ARG A 634 13.70 -14.51 -12.91
CA ARG A 634 12.43 -14.55 -13.60
C ARG A 634 12.19 -13.23 -14.33
N ARG A 635 12.17 -13.26 -15.65
CA ARG A 635 11.89 -12.09 -16.49
C ARG A 635 10.39 -11.84 -16.58
N VAL A 636 9.97 -10.63 -16.22
CA VAL A 636 8.59 -10.15 -16.28
C VAL A 636 8.53 -8.94 -17.20
N VAL A 637 7.55 -8.91 -18.10
CA VAL A 637 7.35 -7.80 -19.04
C VAL A 637 6.27 -6.87 -18.51
N TYR A 638 6.56 -5.57 -18.57
CA TYR A 638 5.65 -4.47 -18.24
C TYR A 638 5.42 -3.60 -19.46
N GLU A 639 4.17 -3.33 -19.78
CA GLU A 639 3.85 -2.25 -20.69
C GLU A 639 4.22 -0.89 -20.05
N PHE A 640 4.48 0.12 -20.86
CA PHE A 640 4.80 1.47 -20.36
C PHE A 640 3.72 2.07 -19.46
N GLY A 641 2.46 1.66 -19.62
CA GLY A 641 1.34 2.05 -18.77
C GLY A 641 1.37 1.44 -17.37
N GLU A 642 2.00 0.29 -17.20
CA GLU A 642 2.09 -0.47 -15.95
C GLU A 642 3.30 -0.08 -15.08
N LEU A 643 4.17 0.80 -15.57
CA LEU A 643 5.37 1.26 -14.84
C LEU A 643 5.04 2.17 -13.64
N ASP A 644 3.78 2.51 -13.41
CA ASP A 644 3.32 3.14 -12.15
C ASP A 644 3.40 2.18 -10.95
N GLU A 645 3.52 0.86 -11.22
CA GLU A 645 3.74 -0.16 -10.19
C GLU A 645 5.22 -0.33 -9.80
N VAL A 646 6.15 0.36 -10.45
CA VAL A 646 7.59 0.14 -10.31
C VAL A 646 8.31 1.45 -9.96
N GLU A 647 9.20 1.41 -8.98
CA GLU A 647 10.02 2.56 -8.55
C GLU A 647 11.52 2.20 -8.55
N PRO A 648 12.44 3.18 -8.73
CA PRO A 648 13.87 2.96 -8.50
C PRO A 648 14.15 2.50 -7.08
N ALA A 649 15.09 1.56 -6.92
CA ALA A 649 15.35 0.88 -5.64
C ALA A 649 16.80 0.85 -5.19
N TYR A 650 17.65 1.75 -5.65
CA TYR A 650 19.00 1.93 -5.11
C TYR A 650 18.95 2.34 -3.63
N ALA A 651 17.98 3.19 -3.29
CA ALA A 651 17.59 3.53 -1.93
C ALA A 651 16.11 3.18 -1.72
N ILE A 652 15.77 2.52 -0.61
CA ILE A 652 14.40 2.20 -0.19
C ILE A 652 14.18 2.62 1.26
N SER A 653 12.92 2.67 1.72
CA SER A 653 12.66 2.93 3.14
C SER A 653 13.03 1.72 4.00
N ILE A 654 13.41 1.99 5.25
CA ILE A 654 13.64 0.93 6.24
C ILE A 654 12.38 0.06 6.41
N HIS A 655 11.17 0.65 6.32
CA HIS A 655 9.91 -0.10 6.34
C HIS A 655 9.79 -1.11 5.18
N LYS A 656 10.15 -0.70 3.95
CA LYS A 656 10.11 -1.57 2.77
C LYS A 656 11.21 -2.65 2.78
N SER A 657 12.20 -2.55 3.67
CA SER A 657 13.26 -3.55 3.84
C SER A 657 12.88 -4.68 4.80
N GLN A 658 11.75 -4.59 5.50
CA GLN A 658 11.29 -5.65 6.40
C GLN A 658 11.10 -6.97 5.65
N GLY A 659 11.49 -8.09 6.27
CA GLY A 659 11.51 -9.41 5.64
C GLY A 659 12.62 -9.64 4.61
N SER A 660 13.45 -8.60 4.33
CA SER A 660 14.60 -8.68 3.42
C SER A 660 15.92 -8.65 4.19
N GLU A 661 16.97 -9.17 3.58
CA GLU A 661 18.35 -9.04 4.06
C GLU A 661 19.27 -8.77 2.86
N PHE A 662 20.33 -7.99 3.09
CA PHE A 662 21.25 -7.57 2.06
C PHE A 662 22.70 -7.86 2.47
N PRO A 663 23.59 -8.23 1.54
CA PRO A 663 25.01 -8.40 1.85
C PRO A 663 25.60 -7.16 2.50
N ALA A 664 25.34 -5.96 1.98
CA ALA A 664 25.78 -4.71 2.58
C ALA A 664 24.63 -3.68 2.66
N VAL A 665 24.57 -2.96 3.77
CA VAL A 665 23.57 -1.92 4.06
C VAL A 665 24.25 -0.60 4.39
N VAL A 666 23.74 0.49 3.83
CA VAL A 666 24.14 1.86 4.16
C VAL A 666 22.93 2.64 4.66
N ILE A 667 23.02 3.21 5.85
CA ILE A 667 21.92 3.95 6.50
C ILE A 667 22.32 5.41 6.67
N PRO A 668 21.77 6.34 5.86
CA PRO A 668 21.94 7.79 6.13
C PRO A 668 21.09 8.20 7.33
N LEU A 669 21.70 8.91 8.31
CA LEU A 669 21.01 9.30 9.53
C LEU A 669 21.32 10.76 9.90
N ALA A 670 20.31 11.64 9.93
CA ALA A 670 20.44 13.05 10.23
C ALA A 670 19.24 13.58 11.00
N MET A 671 19.40 14.74 11.69
CA MET A 671 18.33 15.36 12.47
C MET A 671 17.12 15.78 11.62
N GLN A 672 17.25 15.97 10.30
CA GLN A 672 16.11 16.17 9.42
C GLN A 672 15.10 14.99 9.45
N HIS A 673 15.52 13.82 9.94
CA HIS A 673 14.68 12.63 10.12
C HIS A 673 13.99 12.60 11.49
N PHE A 674 13.98 13.70 12.27
CA PHE A 674 13.61 13.76 13.69
C PHE A 674 12.36 12.95 14.07
N LEU A 675 11.28 13.07 13.30
CA LEU A 675 10.02 12.35 13.54
C LEU A 675 10.13 10.82 13.40
N LEU A 676 11.17 10.34 12.73
CA LEU A 676 11.43 8.94 12.42
C LEU A 676 12.67 8.37 13.14
N LEU A 677 13.37 9.22 13.92
CA LEU A 677 14.51 8.78 14.74
C LEU A 677 14.01 7.98 15.93
N GLN A 678 13.66 6.71 15.70
CA GLN A 678 13.17 5.78 16.70
C GLN A 678 14.06 4.54 16.79
N ARG A 679 14.13 3.95 17.98
CA ARG A 679 14.96 2.79 18.28
C ARG A 679 14.65 1.60 17.39
N ASN A 680 13.37 1.25 17.24
CA ASN A 680 12.91 0.14 16.41
C ASN A 680 13.21 0.33 14.91
N LEU A 681 13.17 1.60 14.41
CA LEU A 681 13.52 1.90 13.02
C LEU A 681 15.02 1.63 12.79
N LEU A 682 15.88 2.18 13.63
CA LEU A 682 17.33 1.98 13.54
C LEU A 682 17.71 0.50 13.71
N TYR A 683 17.13 -0.17 14.71
CA TYR A 683 17.30 -1.59 14.95
C TYR A 683 16.90 -2.42 13.71
N THR A 684 15.73 -2.15 13.13
CA THR A 684 15.28 -2.83 11.92
C THR A 684 16.25 -2.62 10.77
N GLY A 685 16.74 -1.39 10.55
CA GLY A 685 17.70 -1.10 9.50
C GLY A 685 19.03 -1.84 9.69
N ILE A 686 19.59 -1.85 10.89
CA ILE A 686 20.85 -2.55 11.22
C ILE A 686 20.70 -4.06 10.99
N THR A 687 19.59 -4.64 11.42
CA THR A 687 19.33 -6.09 11.27
C THR A 687 19.09 -6.56 9.83
N ARG A 688 19.07 -5.66 8.85
CA ARG A 688 18.97 -6.02 7.41
C ARG A 688 20.32 -6.36 6.78
N GLY A 689 21.45 -6.02 7.41
CA GLY A 689 22.78 -6.31 6.86
C GLY A 689 23.32 -7.67 7.28
N LYS A 690 23.95 -8.37 6.33
CA LYS A 690 24.57 -9.69 6.56
C LYS A 690 26.09 -9.61 6.78
N GLN A 691 26.80 -8.86 5.93
CA GLN A 691 28.28 -8.80 5.90
C GLN A 691 28.78 -7.43 6.31
N LEU A 692 28.03 -6.36 6.03
CA LEU A 692 28.42 -5.01 6.37
C LEU A 692 27.20 -4.12 6.62
N VAL A 693 27.25 -3.34 7.70
CA VAL A 693 26.34 -2.22 7.93
C VAL A 693 27.14 -0.96 8.19
N VAL A 694 26.86 0.09 7.44
CA VAL A 694 27.45 1.42 7.65
C VAL A 694 26.33 2.42 7.96
N VAL A 695 26.37 3.01 9.13
CA VAL A 695 25.54 4.17 9.47
C VAL A 695 26.33 5.43 9.19
N ALA A 696 25.89 6.22 8.22
CA ALA A 696 26.55 7.48 7.82
C ALA A 696 25.72 8.67 8.30
N GLY A 697 26.24 9.50 9.20
CA GLY A 697 25.40 10.58 9.69
C GLY A 697 25.88 11.32 10.94
N GLN A 698 24.92 12.02 11.55
CA GLN A 698 25.13 12.85 12.71
C GLN A 698 25.08 12.04 14.02
N ARG A 699 26.06 12.24 14.91
CA ARG A 699 26.06 11.62 16.25
C ARG A 699 24.82 11.94 17.05
N LYS A 700 24.32 13.18 16.95
CA LYS A 700 23.09 13.61 17.61
C LYS A 700 21.88 12.81 17.11
N ALA A 701 21.79 12.56 15.81
CA ALA A 701 20.70 11.78 15.22
C ALA A 701 20.75 10.31 15.66
N LEU A 702 21.96 9.71 15.70
CA LEU A 702 22.16 8.35 16.21
C LEU A 702 21.75 8.25 17.69
N ALA A 703 22.23 9.15 18.53
CA ALA A 703 21.88 9.17 19.95
C ALA A 703 20.38 9.39 20.18
N THR A 704 19.73 10.25 19.39
CA THR A 704 18.29 10.49 19.44
C THR A 704 17.53 9.22 19.06
N ALA A 705 17.88 8.58 17.95
CA ALA A 705 17.24 7.35 17.51
C ALA A 705 17.34 6.22 18.55
N VAL A 706 18.50 6.07 19.19
CA VAL A 706 18.73 5.04 20.21
C VAL A 706 17.93 5.31 21.49
N ARG A 707 17.84 6.58 21.92
CA ARG A 707 17.13 6.97 23.15
C ARG A 707 15.62 6.93 22.99
N GLN A 708 15.12 7.31 21.81
CA GLN A 708 13.70 7.43 21.55
C GLN A 708 13.06 6.04 21.39
N ASN A 709 12.49 5.56 22.50
CA ASN A 709 11.76 4.29 22.55
C ASN A 709 10.24 4.50 22.47
N ASP A 710 9.84 5.66 21.99
CA ASP A 710 8.45 6.03 21.85
C ASP A 710 7.85 5.31 20.64
N THR A 711 7.69 3.99 20.76
CA THR A 711 6.64 3.31 20.03
C THR A 711 5.36 3.93 20.58
N ARG A 712 4.81 4.93 19.86
CA ARG A 712 3.52 5.52 20.21
C ARG A 712 2.58 4.38 20.54
N ARG A 713 2.14 4.33 21.81
CA ARG A 713 1.25 3.27 22.26
C ARG A 713 0.03 3.26 21.35
N ARG A 714 -0.15 2.18 20.62
CA ARG A 714 -1.31 2.03 19.77
C ARG A 714 -2.51 1.79 20.65
N HIS A 715 -3.55 2.61 20.47
CA HIS A 715 -4.81 2.41 21.16
C HIS A 715 -5.58 1.27 20.52
N GLY A 716 -6.19 0.43 21.36
CA GLY A 716 -6.98 -0.73 20.97
C GLY A 716 -7.42 -1.54 22.17
N GLY A 717 -8.24 -2.56 21.93
CA GLY A 717 -8.81 -3.41 22.96
C GLY A 717 -8.20 -4.83 23.02
N LEU A 718 -7.33 -5.21 22.09
CA LEU A 718 -6.87 -6.60 21.94
C LEU A 718 -6.17 -7.12 23.20
N LEU A 719 -5.28 -6.34 23.80
CA LEU A 719 -4.60 -6.72 25.04
C LEU A 719 -5.59 -7.03 26.16
N ALA A 720 -6.57 -6.14 26.40
CA ALA A 720 -7.57 -6.34 27.44
C ALA A 720 -8.41 -7.60 27.19
N ARG A 721 -8.82 -7.83 25.94
CA ARG A 721 -9.59 -9.03 25.53
C ARG A 721 -8.81 -10.33 25.75
N LEU A 722 -7.52 -10.32 25.45
CA LEU A 722 -6.64 -11.48 25.65
C LEU A 722 -6.38 -11.76 27.13
N SER A 723 -6.31 -10.73 27.97
CA SER A 723 -6.08 -10.85 29.41
C SER A 723 -7.33 -11.29 30.21
N GLY A 724 -8.45 -11.57 29.53
CA GLY A 724 -9.68 -11.99 30.19
C GLY A 724 -10.51 -10.86 30.80
N GLY A 725 -10.16 -9.61 30.51
CA GLY A 725 -10.96 -8.43 30.81
C GLY A 725 -12.17 -8.40 29.90
N GLY A 726 -13.29 -9.00 30.32
CA GLY A 726 -14.55 -8.95 29.59
C GLY A 726 -15.02 -7.50 29.51
N SER A 727 -15.02 -6.95 28.30
CA SER A 727 -15.57 -5.64 28.00
C SER A 727 -17.05 -5.82 27.68
N ALA A 728 -17.94 -5.21 28.47
CA ALA A 728 -19.34 -5.08 28.08
C ALA A 728 -19.47 -3.95 27.05
N PRO A 729 -20.22 -4.13 25.96
CA PRO A 729 -20.60 -3.01 25.13
C PRO A 729 -21.40 -2.01 25.98
N LEU A 730 -21.13 -0.73 25.82
CA LEU A 730 -21.96 0.31 26.41
C LEU A 730 -23.35 0.19 25.78
N GLN A 731 -24.26 -0.49 26.48
CA GLN A 731 -25.69 -0.37 26.21
C GLN A 731 -26.13 1.04 26.64
N GLU A 732 -26.85 1.70 25.74
CA GLU A 732 -27.58 2.94 25.88
C GLU A 732 -27.61 3.57 27.28
N MET A 733 -26.89 4.68 27.50
CA MET A 733 -27.20 5.67 28.52
C MET A 733 -27.69 6.94 27.84
#